data_0ae77030cf071cd8cedae18a582d72a2
#
_entry.id   0ae77030cf071cd8cedae18a582d72a2
#
_cell.length_a   1.000
_cell.length_b   1.000
_cell.length_c   1.000
_cell.angle_alpha   90.00
_cell.angle_beta   90.00
_cell.angle_gamma   90.00
#
_symmetry.space_group_name_H-M   'P 1'
#
loop_
_entity.id
_entity.type
_entity.pdbx_description
1 polymer ?
#
loop_
_entity_poly.entity_id
_entity_poly.type
_entity_poly.pdbx_seq_one_letter_code
_entity_poly.pdbx_strand_id
1 'polypeptide(L)'
;MATTSHLKLISLALLLAMFPQAMAVPPPSLLEEQAGALLIWKATIQSPPAQLRSWGNTTTRPCGWYGIKCGEHRARRQEVVITEISLRGLRLRARLEDLNFTALHTLTSIRLPYNQIRGLFPPALASSLPNLRHLMLQGNNISGEIPRRIGRLESLVGLSLSNNHLSGPIPNEVGYLKEMTMLDFSSNNLTGPVPINLGSCTKLTILYLDGNQLSGLLPRELGYLVRLQELALSSNKLMGSIPDTLGSLINLIGLYLWDNQLSGHVPRELGSLASLEKLDFSGNKLMGPIPNTFGNLTRLTTLYLDDNQFCGHVPEEIGTLMDLKYLQLDGNNLSGPLPPELCAGGMLKRLTAFGNNLKGPLPLSLLNCKSLVRVRLESNQIEEDISEMGVYPNLVYMDMSSNKLFGQLSYHWGGCHNLTMLRISNNNLIGEIPTSLGQLSQLGILDLSSNKLEGEIPSALGNLRELFNLSLAENLFHGSIPREIGAMSSLELLDLSSNNLNGLAQDSIKNCLRLRLLKLNNNNFKGNIPAELGLLRNLHDLLDLSENSFTGAIPSQLSGLVMLDTLNLSHNELNGSIPSSFQNMRSLTTIDLSYNELEGPVPDSKVFQGASIQQFMHNKMLCDVVKGLPPCSSAIQSRGDREGYKILVLATVPALISLVVVAVLLMFCHERKKPKETNTDKVTQAITFSIWSVDGANVFKQIIEATNNFSEMHCIGIGGYGSVYKAKLATREIFAVKKIHMIEDECCLNETVFNREIESLMKIRHRNIIKLFGYCSSSQGRFLIYEYMEGGDLAKTLKDDKRAIELDWRRRIHIMLDVVHALAYMHHDCSSPIVHRDITSNNILLDLEFRACISDFGTAKVLNIYGRNHTRLAGTKGYLAPELAYTENVTEKCDVYSFGVLVLELFMGSHPGDFLSSLSLANKINVVCLQDLLDPRLTVPNAETARGIYCMLSVAAQCLEPRPSHRPTARQASDELSTIKARGDHVDYLHAGITFPAL
;
A
#
# COMPACT_ATOMS: atom_id res chain seq x y z
N MET A 1 10.57 -88.37 -62.13
CA MET A 1 10.32 -87.04 -61.60
C MET A 1 9.96 -87.01 -60.10
N ALA A 2 10.77 -87.63 -59.26
CA ALA A 2 10.51 -87.72 -57.83
C ALA A 2 11.78 -87.66 -56.94
N THR A 3 12.87 -87.10 -57.45
CA THR A 3 14.18 -87.11 -56.71
C THR A 3 14.79 -85.66 -56.49
N THR A 4 14.11 -84.61 -57.01
CA THR A 4 14.60 -83.24 -56.87
C THR A 4 13.90 -82.38 -55.72
N SER A 5 12.83 -82.92 -55.10
CA SER A 5 12.13 -82.22 -54.02
C SER A 5 12.74 -82.41 -52.62
N HIS A 6 13.40 -83.52 -52.34
CA HIS A 6 14.01 -83.80 -51.01
C HIS A 6 15.34 -83.10 -50.75
N LEU A 7 16.13 -82.82 -51.86
CA LEU A 7 17.36 -82.04 -51.68
C LEU A 7 17.13 -80.53 -51.37
N LYS A 8 16.05 -79.98 -51.85
CA LYS A 8 15.71 -78.51 -51.52
C LYS A 8 15.15 -78.32 -50.10
N LEU A 9 14.52 -79.34 -49.52
CA LEU A 9 14.05 -79.33 -48.16
C LEU A 9 15.19 -79.45 -47.12
N ILE A 10 16.19 -80.35 -47.48
CA ILE A 10 17.36 -80.48 -46.60
C ILE A 10 18.29 -79.21 -46.63
N SER A 11 18.46 -78.61 -47.79
CA SER A 11 19.15 -77.33 -47.91
C SER A 11 18.51 -76.16 -47.14
N LEU A 12 17.16 -76.17 -47.13
CA LEU A 12 16.42 -75.05 -46.39
C LEU A 12 16.45 -75.32 -44.87
N ALA A 13 16.43 -76.61 -44.40
CA ALA A 13 16.58 -76.97 -43.00
C ALA A 13 18.00 -76.76 -42.45
N LEU A 14 19.06 -76.93 -43.29
CA LEU A 14 20.43 -76.61 -42.93
C LEU A 14 20.73 -75.08 -42.96
N LEU A 15 20.04 -74.25 -43.78
CA LEU A 15 20.15 -72.83 -43.79
C LEU A 15 19.41 -72.20 -42.62
N LEU A 16 18.33 -72.84 -42.11
CA LEU A 16 17.64 -72.39 -40.86
C LEU A 16 18.41 -72.81 -39.61
N ALA A 17 19.30 -73.79 -39.64
CA ALA A 17 20.14 -74.18 -38.49
C ALA A 17 21.43 -73.33 -38.38
N MET A 18 21.74 -72.48 -39.33
CA MET A 18 22.91 -71.54 -39.24
C MET A 18 22.56 -70.08 -38.94
N PHE A 19 21.33 -69.75 -38.61
CA PHE A 19 21.10 -68.53 -37.98
C PHE A 19 21.61 -68.62 -36.52
N PRO A 20 22.55 -67.74 -36.11
CA PRO A 20 22.93 -67.69 -34.69
C PRO A 20 21.64 -67.34 -33.91
N GLN A 21 21.33 -68.14 -32.90
CA GLN A 21 20.37 -67.82 -31.89
C GLN A 21 20.64 -66.34 -31.53
N ALA A 22 19.80 -65.46 -32.05
CA ALA A 22 19.72 -64.10 -31.53
C ALA A 22 19.56 -64.30 -30.01
N MET A 23 20.60 -64.02 -29.25
CA MET A 23 20.50 -64.04 -27.81
C MET A 23 19.33 -63.14 -27.49
N ALA A 24 18.23 -63.72 -27.09
CA ALA A 24 17.11 -62.96 -26.54
C ALA A 24 17.70 -62.20 -25.34
N VAL A 25 17.95 -60.91 -25.53
CA VAL A 25 18.30 -60.03 -24.41
C VAL A 25 17.22 -60.24 -23.37
N PRO A 26 17.54 -60.74 -22.18
CA PRO A 26 16.52 -60.91 -21.16
C PRO A 26 15.76 -59.59 -21.00
N PRO A 27 14.44 -59.65 -20.80
CA PRO A 27 13.67 -58.44 -20.63
C PRO A 27 14.31 -57.60 -19.48
N PRO A 28 14.42 -56.30 -19.62
CA PRO A 28 15.07 -55.43 -18.61
C PRO A 28 14.41 -55.71 -17.24
N SER A 29 15.19 -55.77 -16.19
CA SER A 29 14.67 -55.89 -14.84
C SER A 29 13.76 -54.68 -14.56
N LEU A 30 12.78 -54.81 -13.66
CA LEU A 30 11.88 -53.72 -13.29
C LEU A 30 12.68 -52.47 -12.84
N LEU A 31 13.78 -52.64 -12.13
CA LEU A 31 14.68 -51.57 -11.72
C LEU A 31 15.32 -50.85 -12.92
N GLU A 32 15.71 -51.60 -13.97
CA GLU A 32 16.27 -51.03 -15.20
C GLU A 32 15.20 -50.25 -16.00
N GLU A 33 13.97 -50.74 -16.04
CA GLU A 33 12.84 -50.03 -16.67
C GLU A 33 12.56 -48.72 -15.95
N GLN A 34 12.54 -48.72 -14.61
CA GLN A 34 12.36 -47.54 -13.78
C GLN A 34 13.50 -46.52 -13.95
N ALA A 35 14.72 -46.98 -14.00
CA ALA A 35 15.89 -46.15 -14.26
C ALA A 35 15.84 -45.55 -15.66
N GLY A 36 15.40 -46.31 -16.65
CA GLY A 36 15.17 -45.83 -18.03
C GLY A 36 14.16 -44.69 -18.07
N ALA A 37 13.02 -44.84 -17.36
CA ALA A 37 11.99 -43.80 -17.28
C ALA A 37 12.54 -42.49 -16.67
N LEU A 38 13.37 -42.59 -15.62
CA LEU A 38 14.01 -41.41 -15.00
C LEU A 38 15.06 -40.76 -15.90
N LEU A 39 15.81 -41.52 -16.69
CA LEU A 39 16.81 -40.99 -17.64
C LEU A 39 16.11 -40.25 -18.80
N ILE A 40 14.99 -40.81 -19.32
CA ILE A 40 14.17 -40.15 -20.33
C ILE A 40 13.65 -38.82 -19.77
N TRP A 41 13.10 -38.81 -18.56
CA TRP A 41 12.64 -37.56 -17.91
C TRP A 41 13.81 -36.57 -17.71
N LYS A 42 14.99 -37.03 -17.24
CA LYS A 42 16.19 -36.21 -17.12
C LYS A 42 16.55 -35.52 -18.45
N ALA A 43 16.40 -36.21 -19.57
CA ALA A 43 16.69 -35.63 -20.91
C ALA A 43 15.74 -34.50 -21.30
N THR A 44 14.53 -34.46 -20.75
CA THR A 44 13.57 -33.33 -20.97
C THR A 44 13.83 -32.13 -20.08
N ILE A 45 14.71 -32.27 -19.04
CA ILE A 45 15.00 -31.16 -18.11
C ILE A 45 15.89 -30.13 -18.80
N GLN A 46 15.42 -28.89 -18.86
CA GLN A 46 16.20 -27.76 -19.36
C GLN A 46 17.34 -27.44 -18.41
N SER A 47 18.60 -27.52 -18.86
CA SER A 47 19.79 -27.21 -18.05
C SER A 47 19.82 -28.02 -16.73
N PRO A 48 19.94 -29.34 -16.78
CA PRO A 48 19.90 -30.17 -15.59
C PRO A 48 20.98 -29.79 -14.58
N PRO A 49 20.62 -29.63 -13.28
CA PRO A 49 21.55 -29.25 -12.24
C PRO A 49 22.68 -30.25 -12.03
N ALA A 50 23.80 -29.79 -11.45
CA ALA A 50 25.01 -30.61 -11.26
C ALA A 50 24.75 -31.90 -10.45
N GLN A 51 23.80 -31.87 -9.51
CA GLN A 51 23.40 -33.04 -8.71
C GLN A 51 22.88 -34.18 -9.57
N LEU A 52 22.20 -33.93 -10.67
CA LEU A 52 21.70 -34.95 -11.58
C LEU A 52 22.80 -35.57 -12.47
N ARG A 53 24.05 -35.11 -12.34
CA ARG A 53 25.20 -35.85 -12.96
C ARG A 53 25.39 -37.21 -12.37
N SER A 54 24.98 -37.44 -11.09
CA SER A 54 24.98 -38.76 -10.46
C SER A 54 24.04 -39.76 -11.17
N TRP A 55 22.99 -39.24 -11.88
CA TRP A 55 22.16 -40.07 -12.75
C TRP A 55 22.97 -40.39 -14.02
N GLY A 56 23.71 -41.50 -13.98
CA GLY A 56 24.55 -41.91 -15.10
C GLY A 56 23.76 -42.15 -16.39
N ASN A 57 24.46 -42.44 -17.46
CA ASN A 57 23.86 -42.80 -18.76
C ASN A 57 23.47 -44.29 -18.82
N THR A 58 23.65 -45.07 -17.78
CA THR A 58 23.32 -46.49 -17.69
C THR A 58 22.28 -46.74 -16.62
N THR A 59 21.43 -47.73 -16.84
CA THR A 59 20.34 -48.15 -15.94
C THR A 59 20.78 -48.98 -14.74
N THR A 60 22.09 -49.25 -14.62
CA THR A 60 22.63 -50.36 -13.78
C THR A 60 22.76 -50.06 -12.27
N ARG A 61 22.67 -48.83 -11.78
CA ARG A 61 22.75 -48.51 -10.34
C ARG A 61 21.91 -47.26 -9.93
N PRO A 62 20.60 -47.26 -10.16
CA PRO A 62 19.78 -46.09 -9.87
C PRO A 62 19.68 -45.79 -8.37
N CYS A 63 19.88 -46.73 -7.49
CA CYS A 63 19.78 -46.54 -6.02
C CYS A 63 20.92 -45.67 -5.45
N GLY A 64 21.99 -45.41 -6.18
CA GLY A 64 23.07 -44.49 -5.85
C GLY A 64 22.87 -43.08 -6.42
N TRP A 65 21.78 -42.83 -7.17
CA TRP A 65 21.53 -41.58 -7.78
C TRP A 65 21.01 -40.54 -6.77
N TYR A 66 21.44 -39.30 -6.92
CA TYR A 66 21.00 -38.21 -6.02
C TYR A 66 19.46 -38.14 -6.00
N GLY A 67 18.89 -38.17 -4.81
CA GLY A 67 17.46 -38.08 -4.59
C GLY A 67 16.63 -39.31 -4.93
N ILE A 68 17.24 -40.45 -5.28
CA ILE A 68 16.56 -41.73 -5.51
C ILE A 68 16.78 -42.64 -4.33
N LYS A 69 15.68 -43.25 -3.84
CA LYS A 69 15.75 -44.31 -2.83
C LYS A 69 15.10 -45.59 -3.37
N CYS A 70 15.68 -46.69 -3.05
CA CYS A 70 15.20 -48.03 -3.39
C CYS A 70 14.71 -48.77 -2.14
N GLY A 71 13.85 -49.74 -2.35
CA GLY A 71 13.36 -50.68 -1.33
C GLY A 71 13.03 -52.02 -1.94
N GLU A 72 12.66 -53.00 -1.12
CA GLU A 72 12.22 -54.32 -1.56
C GLU A 72 10.80 -54.26 -2.11
N HIS A 73 10.55 -54.94 -3.24
CA HIS A 73 9.22 -55.05 -3.83
C HIS A 73 8.33 -55.94 -2.94
N ARG A 74 7.19 -55.42 -2.49
CA ARG A 74 6.30 -56.06 -1.51
C ARG A 74 5.75 -57.43 -1.99
N ALA A 75 5.53 -57.58 -3.30
CA ALA A 75 4.96 -58.83 -3.88
C ALA A 75 6.03 -59.82 -4.36
N ARG A 76 7.27 -59.38 -4.61
CA ARG A 76 8.40 -60.22 -5.04
C ARG A 76 9.55 -59.99 -4.09
N ARG A 77 9.60 -60.81 -3.00
CA ARG A 77 10.70 -60.78 -2.01
C ARG A 77 12.03 -60.99 -2.74
N GLN A 78 12.98 -60.04 -2.66
CA GLN A 78 14.34 -60.00 -3.27
C GLN A 78 14.47 -59.08 -4.51
N GLU A 79 13.40 -58.55 -5.08
CA GLU A 79 13.51 -57.59 -6.20
C GLU A 79 13.64 -56.14 -5.63
N VAL A 80 14.77 -55.48 -5.89
CA VAL A 80 14.99 -54.07 -5.52
C VAL A 80 14.30 -53.19 -6.53
N VAL A 81 13.55 -52.17 -6.04
CA VAL A 81 12.78 -51.23 -6.87
C VAL A 81 12.93 -49.80 -6.37
N ILE A 82 12.70 -48.82 -7.21
CA ILE A 82 12.68 -47.43 -6.81
C ILE A 82 11.37 -47.15 -6.04
N THR A 83 11.50 -46.63 -4.82
CA THR A 83 10.38 -46.34 -3.91
C THR A 83 10.19 -44.83 -3.62
N GLU A 84 11.23 -44.01 -3.76
CA GLU A 84 11.17 -42.59 -3.52
C GLU A 84 11.98 -41.78 -4.54
N ILE A 85 11.42 -40.65 -4.98
CA ILE A 85 12.09 -39.57 -5.71
C ILE A 85 12.03 -38.32 -4.85
N SER A 86 13.20 -37.72 -4.50
CA SER A 86 13.31 -36.56 -3.64
C SER A 86 14.32 -35.55 -4.19
N LEU A 87 13.84 -34.51 -4.89
CA LEU A 87 14.65 -33.48 -5.57
C LEU A 87 14.16 -32.07 -5.14
N ARG A 88 14.57 -31.66 -3.95
CA ARG A 88 14.13 -30.39 -3.37
C ARG A 88 15.03 -29.23 -3.81
N GLY A 89 14.42 -28.11 -4.28
CA GLY A 89 15.11 -26.81 -4.44
C GLY A 89 16.19 -26.77 -5.53
N LEU A 90 16.12 -27.65 -6.52
CA LEU A 90 17.13 -27.80 -7.58
C LEU A 90 16.85 -26.88 -8.79
N ARG A 91 15.80 -26.05 -8.73
CA ARG A 91 15.36 -25.22 -9.86
C ARG A 91 15.11 -26.01 -11.15
N LEU A 92 14.56 -27.22 -11.02
CA LEU A 92 14.28 -28.13 -12.13
C LEU A 92 13.25 -27.49 -13.08
N ARG A 93 13.66 -27.20 -14.31
CA ARG A 93 12.76 -26.78 -15.40
C ARG A 93 12.31 -28.00 -16.18
N ALA A 94 11.25 -28.64 -15.71
CA ALA A 94 10.72 -29.89 -16.26
C ALA A 94 9.20 -29.83 -16.36
N ARG A 95 8.60 -30.79 -17.08
CA ARG A 95 7.17 -31.06 -17.04
C ARG A 95 6.95 -32.34 -16.24
N LEU A 96 5.96 -32.36 -15.38
CA LEU A 96 5.61 -33.54 -14.61
C LEU A 96 4.97 -34.61 -15.48
N GLU A 97 4.27 -34.21 -16.52
CA GLU A 97 3.62 -35.09 -17.52
C GLU A 97 4.60 -35.90 -18.38
N ASP A 98 5.88 -35.45 -18.48
CA ASP A 98 6.92 -36.18 -19.22
C ASP A 98 7.47 -37.38 -18.42
N LEU A 99 7.13 -37.50 -17.13
CA LEU A 99 7.55 -38.62 -16.30
C LEU A 99 6.61 -39.81 -16.51
N ASN A 100 7.19 -40.95 -16.90
CA ASN A 100 6.42 -42.19 -17.09
C ASN A 100 6.08 -42.88 -15.77
N PHE A 101 4.90 -42.50 -15.21
CA PHE A 101 4.40 -43.07 -13.94
C PHE A 101 4.05 -44.57 -14.02
N THR A 102 3.75 -45.10 -15.21
CA THR A 102 3.43 -46.54 -15.38
C THR A 102 4.61 -47.42 -15.07
N ALA A 103 5.82 -47.04 -15.52
CA ALA A 103 7.04 -47.71 -15.19
C ALA A 103 7.41 -47.56 -13.69
N LEU A 104 7.01 -46.50 -13.05
CA LEU A 104 7.33 -46.13 -11.68
C LEU A 104 6.24 -46.52 -10.65
N HIS A 105 5.41 -47.53 -10.96
CA HIS A 105 4.23 -47.94 -10.17
C HIS A 105 4.53 -48.36 -8.72
N THR A 106 5.80 -48.62 -8.37
CA THR A 106 6.26 -48.98 -7.02
C THR A 106 6.55 -47.78 -6.12
N LEU A 107 6.45 -46.53 -6.64
CA LEU A 107 6.71 -45.31 -5.85
C LEU A 107 5.75 -45.20 -4.68
N THR A 108 6.33 -44.95 -3.53
CA THR A 108 5.61 -44.60 -2.30
C THR A 108 5.74 -43.13 -1.94
N SER A 109 6.75 -42.43 -2.49
CA SER A 109 7.01 -41.02 -2.19
C SER A 109 7.56 -40.27 -3.40
N ILE A 110 6.93 -39.12 -3.72
CA ILE A 110 7.41 -38.15 -4.69
C ILE A 110 7.53 -36.79 -3.96
N ARG A 111 8.75 -36.30 -3.86
CA ARG A 111 9.07 -35.02 -3.18
C ARG A 111 9.90 -34.13 -4.09
N LEU A 112 9.23 -33.19 -4.79
CA LEU A 112 9.84 -32.25 -5.74
C LEU A 112 9.56 -30.78 -5.37
N PRO A 113 9.59 -30.39 -4.08
CA PRO A 113 9.20 -29.05 -3.68
C PRO A 113 10.23 -28.00 -4.10
N TYR A 114 9.75 -26.75 -4.29
CA TYR A 114 10.56 -25.57 -4.58
C TYR A 114 11.44 -25.72 -5.83
N ASN A 115 10.80 -26.15 -6.94
CA ASN A 115 11.40 -26.25 -8.26
C ASN A 115 10.71 -25.30 -9.26
N GLN A 116 10.96 -25.46 -10.55
CA GLN A 116 10.32 -24.74 -11.64
C GLN A 116 9.57 -25.72 -12.55
N ILE A 117 8.96 -26.74 -11.94
CA ILE A 117 8.17 -27.75 -12.66
C ILE A 117 6.89 -27.10 -13.15
N ARG A 118 6.58 -27.26 -14.42
CA ARG A 118 5.43 -26.64 -15.10
C ARG A 118 4.57 -27.68 -15.82
N GLY A 119 3.48 -27.23 -16.40
CA GLY A 119 2.52 -28.06 -17.14
C GLY A 119 1.31 -28.41 -16.30
N LEU A 120 0.46 -29.28 -16.79
CA LEU A 120 -0.75 -29.71 -16.12
C LEU A 120 -0.47 -30.77 -15.06
N PHE A 121 -1.33 -30.84 -14.05
CA PHE A 121 -1.28 -31.97 -13.11
C PHE A 121 -1.65 -33.28 -13.85
N PRO A 122 -0.74 -34.28 -13.96
CA PRO A 122 -0.96 -35.43 -14.82
C PRO A 122 -1.97 -36.43 -14.23
N PRO A 123 -3.11 -36.67 -14.93
CA PRO A 123 -4.10 -37.66 -14.48
C PRO A 123 -3.55 -39.08 -14.37
N ALA A 124 -2.51 -39.40 -15.17
CA ALA A 124 -1.82 -40.68 -15.14
C ALA A 124 -1.17 -41.00 -13.79
N LEU A 125 -0.67 -39.98 -13.07
CA LEU A 125 -0.07 -40.12 -11.75
C LEU A 125 -1.03 -40.84 -10.79
N ALA A 126 -2.26 -40.42 -10.70
CA ALA A 126 -3.25 -41.00 -9.81
C ALA A 126 -3.71 -42.40 -10.22
N SER A 127 -3.59 -42.77 -11.50
CA SER A 127 -3.98 -44.07 -12.00
C SER A 127 -2.86 -45.14 -11.85
N SER A 128 -1.60 -44.68 -11.87
CA SER A 128 -0.42 -45.56 -11.93
C SER A 128 0.25 -45.85 -10.60
N LEU A 129 -0.03 -45.01 -9.55
CA LEU A 129 0.70 -45.05 -8.28
C LEU A 129 -0.20 -45.37 -7.07
N PRO A 130 -0.81 -46.58 -7.00
CA PRO A 130 -1.77 -46.94 -5.94
C PRO A 130 -1.16 -46.99 -4.53
N ASN A 131 0.17 -47.19 -4.44
CA ASN A 131 0.90 -47.28 -3.18
C ASN A 131 1.52 -45.94 -2.72
N LEU A 132 1.24 -44.84 -3.42
CA LEU A 132 1.80 -43.53 -3.10
C LEU A 132 1.30 -43.03 -1.74
N ARG A 133 2.24 -42.72 -0.85
CA ARG A 133 1.97 -42.20 0.51
C ARG A 133 2.25 -40.73 0.65
N HIS A 134 3.22 -40.20 -0.09
CA HIS A 134 3.58 -38.77 -0.03
C HIS A 134 3.73 -38.17 -1.42
N LEU A 135 2.98 -37.11 -1.69
CA LEU A 135 3.09 -36.32 -2.90
C LEU A 135 3.30 -34.86 -2.51
N MET A 136 4.57 -34.41 -2.58
CA MET A 136 4.99 -33.06 -2.18
C MET A 136 5.50 -32.30 -3.41
N LEU A 137 4.69 -31.43 -3.97
CA LEU A 137 4.96 -30.65 -5.18
C LEU A 137 4.86 -29.14 -4.92
N GLN A 138 4.86 -28.72 -3.65
CA GLN A 138 4.70 -27.31 -3.29
C GLN A 138 5.82 -26.42 -3.85
N GLY A 139 5.48 -25.17 -4.18
CA GLY A 139 6.45 -24.20 -4.71
C GLY A 139 6.94 -24.53 -6.12
N ASN A 140 6.01 -24.77 -7.04
CA ASN A 140 6.28 -25.05 -8.46
C ASN A 140 5.38 -24.18 -9.37
N ASN A 141 5.36 -24.42 -10.65
CA ASN A 141 4.54 -23.73 -11.65
C ASN A 141 3.50 -24.69 -12.29
N ILE A 142 2.97 -25.62 -11.50
CA ILE A 142 1.97 -26.59 -11.97
C ILE A 142 0.62 -25.89 -12.09
N SER A 143 -0.08 -26.12 -13.19
CA SER A 143 -1.35 -25.46 -13.52
C SER A 143 -2.46 -26.46 -13.86
N GLY A 144 -3.67 -25.93 -14.16
CA GLY A 144 -4.86 -26.72 -14.48
C GLY A 144 -5.60 -27.22 -13.24
N GLU A 145 -6.55 -28.12 -13.46
CA GLU A 145 -7.41 -28.61 -12.39
C GLU A 145 -6.81 -29.82 -11.66
N ILE A 146 -7.17 -29.99 -10.40
CA ILE A 146 -6.90 -31.20 -9.64
C ILE A 146 -7.84 -32.29 -10.17
N PRO A 147 -7.31 -33.39 -10.77
CA PRO A 147 -8.18 -34.38 -11.39
C PRO A 147 -8.97 -35.20 -10.36
N ARG A 148 -10.25 -35.51 -10.64
CA ARG A 148 -11.08 -36.35 -9.76
C ARG A 148 -10.43 -37.69 -9.40
N ARG A 149 -9.59 -38.22 -10.32
CA ARG A 149 -8.84 -39.50 -10.11
C ARG A 149 -7.89 -39.43 -8.91
N ILE A 150 -7.58 -38.25 -8.34
CA ILE A 150 -6.76 -38.12 -7.14
C ILE A 150 -7.28 -38.99 -5.98
N GLY A 151 -8.62 -39.18 -5.90
CA GLY A 151 -9.25 -40.06 -4.91
C GLY A 151 -8.90 -41.54 -4.99
N ARG A 152 -8.20 -42.00 -6.06
CA ARG A 152 -7.72 -43.36 -6.20
C ARG A 152 -6.41 -43.62 -5.44
N LEU A 153 -5.73 -42.59 -4.95
CA LEU A 153 -4.53 -42.68 -4.16
C LEU A 153 -4.85 -43.00 -2.68
N GLU A 154 -5.59 -44.08 -2.45
CA GLU A 154 -6.14 -44.44 -1.13
C GLU A 154 -5.07 -44.58 -0.02
N SER A 155 -3.83 -44.89 -0.40
CA SER A 155 -2.68 -44.99 0.51
C SER A 155 -2.07 -43.65 0.91
N LEU A 156 -2.55 -42.54 0.36
CA LEU A 156 -1.92 -41.24 0.51
C LEU A 156 -2.07 -40.72 1.95
N VAL A 157 -0.93 -40.35 2.54
CA VAL A 157 -0.80 -39.82 3.93
C VAL A 157 -0.55 -38.32 3.91
N GLY A 158 0.24 -37.83 2.98
CA GLY A 158 0.56 -36.42 2.83
C GLY A 158 0.44 -35.97 1.39
N LEU A 159 -0.33 -34.91 1.18
CA LEU A 159 -0.52 -34.23 -0.11
C LEU A 159 -0.30 -32.75 0.05
N SER A 160 0.77 -32.22 -0.58
CA SER A 160 1.00 -30.77 -0.66
C SER A 160 1.23 -30.34 -2.11
N LEU A 161 0.33 -29.49 -2.59
CA LEU A 161 0.36 -28.83 -3.89
C LEU A 161 0.40 -27.31 -3.74
N SER A 162 0.73 -26.80 -2.54
CA SER A 162 0.71 -25.38 -2.24
C SER A 162 1.68 -24.57 -3.09
N ASN A 163 1.36 -23.29 -3.23
CA ASN A 163 2.17 -22.34 -4.00
C ASN A 163 2.45 -22.85 -5.43
N ASN A 164 1.36 -23.04 -6.18
CA ASN A 164 1.33 -23.42 -7.59
C ASN A 164 0.27 -22.56 -8.34
N HIS A 165 -0.10 -22.91 -9.56
CA HIS A 165 -1.10 -22.23 -10.38
C HIS A 165 -2.32 -23.10 -10.65
N LEU A 166 -2.66 -23.99 -9.72
CA LEU A 166 -3.81 -24.86 -9.85
C LEU A 166 -5.11 -24.05 -9.83
N SER A 167 -6.08 -24.45 -10.64
CA SER A 167 -7.36 -23.78 -10.83
C SER A 167 -8.52 -24.76 -10.80
N GLY A 168 -9.77 -24.24 -10.93
CA GLY A 168 -10.96 -25.07 -10.85
C GLY A 168 -11.30 -25.52 -9.43
N PRO A 169 -12.36 -26.35 -9.25
CA PRO A 169 -12.82 -26.78 -7.95
C PRO A 169 -11.95 -27.88 -7.34
N ILE A 170 -11.92 -27.93 -6.01
CA ILE A 170 -11.36 -29.10 -5.29
C ILE A 170 -12.31 -30.28 -5.51
N PRO A 171 -11.84 -31.43 -6.04
CA PRO A 171 -12.70 -32.57 -6.29
C PRO A 171 -13.26 -33.19 -5.00
N ASN A 172 -14.55 -33.56 -4.98
CA ASN A 172 -15.16 -34.25 -3.85
C ASN A 172 -14.48 -35.61 -3.52
N GLU A 173 -13.82 -36.18 -4.52
CA GLU A 173 -13.11 -37.47 -4.42
C GLU A 173 -11.88 -37.39 -3.51
N VAL A 174 -11.39 -36.20 -3.16
CA VAL A 174 -10.37 -36.00 -2.10
C VAL A 174 -10.84 -36.60 -0.78
N GLY A 175 -12.14 -36.61 -0.50
CA GLY A 175 -12.75 -37.25 0.68
C GLY A 175 -12.60 -38.79 0.76
N TYR A 176 -12.12 -39.45 -0.30
CA TYR A 176 -11.84 -40.91 -0.29
C TYR A 176 -10.47 -41.24 0.30
N LEU A 177 -9.61 -40.23 0.50
CA LEU A 177 -8.24 -40.40 1.01
C LEU A 177 -8.23 -40.57 2.54
N LYS A 178 -8.68 -41.72 3.03
CA LYS A 178 -8.91 -42.01 4.46
C LYS A 178 -7.65 -42.09 5.32
N GLU A 179 -6.48 -42.35 4.69
CA GLU A 179 -5.18 -42.41 5.39
C GLU A 179 -4.51 -41.03 5.51
N MET A 180 -5.11 -39.97 4.92
CA MET A 180 -4.52 -38.64 4.84
C MET A 180 -4.42 -37.96 6.21
N THR A 181 -3.21 -37.52 6.56
CA THR A 181 -2.93 -36.74 7.78
C THR A 181 -2.64 -35.27 7.47
N MET A 182 -2.18 -34.96 6.27
CA MET A 182 -1.85 -33.59 5.84
C MET A 182 -2.38 -33.34 4.43
N LEU A 183 -3.17 -32.29 4.30
CA LEU A 183 -3.65 -31.74 3.02
C LEU A 183 -3.30 -30.28 2.96
N ASP A 184 -2.52 -29.89 1.94
CA ASP A 184 -2.07 -28.51 1.75
C ASP A 184 -2.23 -28.11 0.27
N PHE A 185 -3.25 -27.28 -0.01
CA PHE A 185 -3.53 -26.71 -1.31
C PHE A 185 -3.44 -25.17 -1.27
N SER A 186 -2.82 -24.63 -0.23
CA SER A 186 -2.71 -23.19 -0.04
C SER A 186 -2.01 -22.48 -1.20
N SER A 187 -2.30 -21.20 -1.36
CA SER A 187 -1.65 -20.33 -2.36
C SER A 187 -1.73 -20.91 -3.79
N ASN A 188 -2.97 -21.04 -4.28
CA ASN A 188 -3.30 -21.45 -5.64
C ASN A 188 -4.43 -20.57 -6.21
N ASN A 189 -5.04 -20.93 -7.32
CA ASN A 189 -6.17 -20.26 -7.94
C ASN A 189 -7.44 -21.15 -7.93
N LEU A 190 -7.60 -21.97 -6.88
CA LEU A 190 -8.73 -22.90 -6.74
C LEU A 190 -10.02 -22.13 -6.47
N THR A 191 -11.12 -22.62 -7.05
CA THR A 191 -12.45 -21.98 -7.02
C THR A 191 -13.53 -22.93 -6.49
N GLY A 192 -14.75 -22.43 -6.34
CA GLY A 192 -15.90 -23.25 -5.88
C GLY A 192 -15.89 -23.51 -4.38
N PRO A 193 -16.81 -24.35 -3.88
CA PRO A 193 -16.95 -24.58 -2.44
C PRO A 193 -15.90 -25.53 -1.88
N VAL A 194 -15.67 -25.44 -0.57
CA VAL A 194 -14.92 -26.46 0.18
C VAL A 194 -15.72 -27.77 0.15
N PRO A 195 -15.14 -28.91 -0.30
CA PRO A 195 -15.89 -30.15 -0.44
C PRO A 195 -16.39 -30.70 0.90
N ILE A 196 -17.70 -31.00 0.97
CA ILE A 196 -18.33 -31.62 2.14
C ILE A 196 -17.65 -32.96 2.51
N ASN A 197 -17.24 -33.71 1.49
CA ASN A 197 -16.61 -35.02 1.66
C ASN A 197 -15.26 -34.99 2.39
N LEU A 198 -14.63 -33.81 2.53
CA LEU A 198 -13.41 -33.67 3.33
C LEU A 198 -13.62 -34.09 4.79
N GLY A 199 -14.81 -33.88 5.36
CA GLY A 199 -15.16 -34.36 6.68
C GLY A 199 -15.01 -35.87 6.91
N SER A 200 -14.89 -36.65 5.82
CA SER A 200 -14.62 -38.09 5.88
C SER A 200 -13.16 -38.47 6.10
N CYS A 201 -12.20 -37.51 5.97
CA CYS A 201 -10.77 -37.75 6.16
C CYS A 201 -10.37 -37.63 7.64
N THR A 202 -10.93 -38.45 8.50
CA THR A 202 -10.88 -38.33 9.97
C THR A 202 -9.48 -38.47 10.59
N LYS A 203 -8.45 -38.84 9.81
CA LYS A 203 -7.05 -38.87 10.24
C LYS A 203 -6.31 -37.53 10.04
N LEU A 204 -6.94 -36.54 9.36
CA LEU A 204 -6.33 -35.24 9.11
C LEU A 204 -5.92 -34.55 10.41
N THR A 205 -4.68 -34.07 10.43
CA THR A 205 -4.12 -33.21 11.46
C THR A 205 -3.85 -31.80 10.94
N ILE A 206 -3.64 -31.64 9.64
CA ILE A 206 -3.35 -30.36 8.99
C ILE A 206 -4.22 -30.24 7.74
N LEU A 207 -4.98 -29.13 7.64
CA LEU A 207 -5.77 -28.75 6.48
C LEU A 207 -5.51 -27.28 6.12
N TYR A 208 -4.77 -27.06 5.04
CA TYR A 208 -4.45 -25.73 4.52
C TYR A 208 -5.05 -25.55 3.12
N LEU A 209 -6.00 -24.62 3.02
CA LEU A 209 -6.66 -24.22 1.77
C LEU A 209 -6.62 -22.67 1.58
N ASP A 210 -5.83 -21.99 2.41
CA ASP A 210 -5.69 -20.53 2.42
C ASP A 210 -5.09 -19.99 1.11
N GLY A 211 -5.32 -18.70 0.83
CA GLY A 211 -4.77 -18.05 -0.37
C GLY A 211 -5.31 -18.61 -1.69
N ASN A 212 -6.64 -18.81 -1.79
CA ASN A 212 -7.33 -19.30 -2.97
C ASN A 212 -8.54 -18.41 -3.34
N GLN A 213 -9.41 -18.88 -4.22
CA GLN A 213 -10.67 -18.23 -4.58
C GLN A 213 -11.86 -19.10 -4.19
N LEU A 214 -11.75 -19.88 -3.12
CA LEU A 214 -12.83 -20.75 -2.63
C LEU A 214 -14.00 -19.90 -2.14
N SER A 215 -15.22 -20.36 -2.41
CA SER A 215 -16.44 -19.60 -2.16
C SER A 215 -17.52 -20.49 -1.54
N GLY A 216 -18.70 -19.92 -1.23
CA GLY A 216 -19.77 -20.67 -0.59
C GLY A 216 -19.60 -20.79 0.91
N LEU A 217 -20.35 -21.68 1.53
CA LEU A 217 -20.43 -21.86 2.97
C LEU A 217 -19.31 -22.77 3.50
N LEU A 218 -18.93 -22.58 4.75
CA LEU A 218 -18.09 -23.53 5.48
C LEU A 218 -18.89 -24.80 5.76
N PRO A 219 -18.44 -26.01 5.31
CA PRO A 219 -19.15 -27.25 5.59
C PRO A 219 -19.16 -27.60 7.08
N ARG A 220 -20.33 -27.94 7.61
CA ARG A 220 -20.46 -28.44 9.00
C ARG A 220 -19.65 -29.71 9.26
N GLU A 221 -19.44 -30.50 8.22
CA GLU A 221 -18.72 -31.77 8.22
C GLU A 221 -17.24 -31.62 8.55
N LEU A 222 -16.67 -30.41 8.45
CA LEU A 222 -15.32 -30.12 8.94
C LEU A 222 -15.19 -30.41 10.45
N GLY A 223 -16.29 -30.28 11.23
CA GLY A 223 -16.34 -30.63 12.64
C GLY A 223 -16.11 -32.12 12.96
N TYR A 224 -16.17 -33.01 11.95
CA TYR A 224 -15.88 -34.45 12.13
C TYR A 224 -14.38 -34.76 12.14
N LEU A 225 -13.53 -33.79 11.80
CA LEU A 225 -12.08 -33.93 11.73
C LEU A 225 -11.44 -33.79 13.14
N VAL A 226 -11.88 -34.58 14.09
CA VAL A 226 -11.53 -34.44 15.53
C VAL A 226 -10.03 -34.54 15.86
N ARG A 227 -9.19 -34.99 14.90
CA ARG A 227 -7.73 -35.02 15.07
C ARG A 227 -7.02 -33.77 14.53
N LEU A 228 -7.80 -32.85 13.95
CA LEU A 228 -7.24 -31.65 13.33
C LEU A 228 -6.55 -30.78 14.37
N GLN A 229 -5.35 -30.33 14.06
CA GLN A 229 -4.52 -29.44 14.85
C GLN A 229 -4.41 -28.06 14.21
N GLU A 230 -4.37 -28.00 12.89
CA GLU A 230 -4.27 -26.75 12.14
C GLU A 230 -5.33 -26.69 11.04
N LEU A 231 -6.15 -25.65 11.04
CA LEU A 231 -7.14 -25.35 10.01
C LEU A 231 -6.91 -23.93 9.48
N ALA A 232 -6.44 -23.81 8.24
CA ALA A 232 -6.25 -22.55 7.54
C ALA A 232 -7.14 -22.46 6.29
N LEU A 233 -8.06 -21.50 6.29
CA LEU A 233 -8.99 -21.19 5.19
C LEU A 233 -8.96 -19.70 4.83
N SER A 234 -7.96 -18.97 5.32
CA SER A 234 -7.78 -17.53 5.16
C SER A 234 -7.66 -17.11 3.70
N SER A 235 -7.84 -15.81 3.43
CA SER A 235 -7.68 -15.22 2.10
C SER A 235 -8.40 -16.01 1.01
N ASN A 236 -9.73 -16.12 1.16
CA ASN A 236 -10.65 -16.77 0.25
C ASN A 236 -11.91 -15.90 0.04
N LYS A 237 -12.95 -16.46 -0.58
CA LYS A 237 -14.25 -15.80 -0.76
C LYS A 237 -15.38 -16.55 -0.01
N LEU A 238 -15.04 -17.19 1.11
CA LEU A 238 -15.99 -17.96 1.91
C LEU A 238 -16.99 -17.03 2.58
N MET A 239 -18.26 -17.44 2.63
CA MET A 239 -19.35 -16.61 3.12
C MET A 239 -20.26 -17.38 4.12
N GLY A 240 -21.23 -16.67 4.71
CA GLY A 240 -22.16 -17.24 5.68
C GLY A 240 -21.54 -17.41 7.05
N SER A 241 -22.21 -18.14 7.93
CA SER A 241 -21.80 -18.27 9.34
C SER A 241 -20.74 -19.35 9.55
N ILE A 242 -19.95 -19.17 10.60
CA ILE A 242 -19.03 -20.20 11.09
C ILE A 242 -19.89 -21.32 11.70
N PRO A 243 -19.70 -22.60 11.31
CA PRO A 243 -20.47 -23.71 11.85
C PRO A 243 -20.14 -23.97 13.33
N ASP A 244 -21.20 -24.19 14.13
CA ASP A 244 -21.09 -24.59 15.54
C ASP A 244 -20.31 -25.92 15.73
N THR A 245 -20.38 -26.81 14.74
CA THR A 245 -19.69 -28.11 14.75
C THR A 245 -18.16 -28.00 14.80
N LEU A 246 -17.59 -26.84 14.44
CA LEU A 246 -16.15 -26.63 14.61
C LEU A 246 -15.71 -26.65 16.08
N GLY A 247 -16.62 -26.38 17.02
CA GLY A 247 -16.37 -26.55 18.47
C GLY A 247 -16.04 -27.99 18.89
N SER A 248 -16.27 -29.01 18.04
CA SER A 248 -15.90 -30.39 18.30
C SER A 248 -14.43 -30.71 18.06
N LEU A 249 -13.66 -29.80 17.48
CA LEU A 249 -12.25 -29.98 17.11
C LEU A 249 -11.31 -29.75 18.31
N ILE A 250 -11.49 -30.49 19.40
CA ILE A 250 -10.80 -30.28 20.71
C ILE A 250 -9.27 -30.33 20.65
N ASN A 251 -8.69 -30.90 19.60
CA ASN A 251 -7.24 -30.97 19.39
C ASN A 251 -6.70 -29.80 18.55
N LEU A 252 -7.56 -28.87 18.14
CA LEU A 252 -7.18 -27.74 17.29
C LEU A 252 -6.27 -26.78 18.06
N ILE A 253 -5.11 -26.47 17.47
CA ILE A 253 -4.10 -25.54 17.97
C ILE A 253 -4.21 -24.19 17.26
N GLY A 254 -4.46 -24.20 15.96
CA GLY A 254 -4.61 -23.01 15.13
C GLY A 254 -5.88 -23.02 14.29
N LEU A 255 -6.66 -21.95 14.35
CA LEU A 255 -7.83 -21.72 13.51
C LEU A 255 -7.69 -20.36 12.82
N TYR A 256 -7.53 -20.38 11.48
CA TYR A 256 -7.29 -19.20 10.67
C TYR A 256 -8.37 -19.07 9.61
N LEU A 257 -9.24 -18.07 9.73
CA LEU A 257 -10.35 -17.76 8.83
C LEU A 257 -10.29 -16.31 8.30
N TRP A 258 -9.19 -15.61 8.53
CA TRP A 258 -9.05 -14.20 8.19
C TRP A 258 -9.15 -13.92 6.68
N ASP A 259 -9.52 -12.67 6.34
CA ASP A 259 -9.69 -12.19 4.95
C ASP A 259 -10.64 -13.09 4.14
N ASN A 260 -11.92 -13.11 4.58
CA ASN A 260 -13.03 -13.81 3.94
C ASN A 260 -14.30 -12.92 3.94
N GLN A 261 -15.44 -13.48 3.63
CA GLN A 261 -16.75 -12.82 3.68
C GLN A 261 -17.69 -13.47 4.70
N LEU A 262 -17.11 -14.09 5.74
CA LEU A 262 -17.87 -14.76 6.79
C LEU A 262 -18.71 -13.75 7.55
N SER A 263 -19.94 -14.11 7.91
CA SER A 263 -20.93 -13.24 8.52
C SER A 263 -21.71 -13.95 9.64
N GLY A 264 -22.60 -13.21 10.31
CA GLY A 264 -23.36 -13.77 11.42
C GLY A 264 -22.56 -13.81 12.72
N HIS A 265 -23.10 -14.47 13.73
CA HIS A 265 -22.49 -14.56 15.05
C HIS A 265 -21.44 -15.66 15.12
N VAL A 266 -20.43 -15.42 15.94
CA VAL A 266 -19.43 -16.45 16.26
C VAL A 266 -20.06 -17.46 17.22
N PRO A 267 -20.00 -18.78 16.90
CA PRO A 267 -20.57 -19.80 17.76
C PRO A 267 -19.88 -19.88 19.12
N ARG A 268 -20.69 -19.91 20.21
CA ARG A 268 -20.20 -20.09 21.57
C ARG A 268 -19.49 -21.44 21.79
N GLU A 269 -19.80 -22.44 20.97
CA GLU A 269 -19.23 -23.78 20.98
C GLU A 269 -17.73 -23.78 20.70
N LEU A 270 -17.20 -22.74 20.05
CA LEU A 270 -15.76 -22.60 19.83
C LEU A 270 -14.99 -22.43 21.15
N GLY A 271 -15.64 -22.00 22.24
CA GLY A 271 -15.06 -21.98 23.57
C GLY A 271 -14.71 -23.38 24.15
N SER A 272 -15.08 -24.47 23.46
CA SER A 272 -14.73 -25.85 23.83
C SER A 272 -13.36 -26.29 23.32
N LEU A 273 -12.69 -25.48 22.49
CA LEU A 273 -11.41 -25.79 21.84
C LEU A 273 -10.24 -25.64 22.83
N ALA A 274 -10.16 -26.48 23.84
CA ALA A 274 -9.23 -26.34 24.96
C ALA A 274 -7.73 -26.35 24.59
N SER A 275 -7.36 -26.88 23.41
CA SER A 275 -5.99 -26.89 22.90
C SER A 275 -5.63 -25.66 22.07
N LEU A 276 -6.57 -24.74 21.82
CA LEU A 276 -6.39 -23.63 20.88
C LEU A 276 -5.39 -22.59 21.41
N GLU A 277 -4.35 -22.35 20.62
CA GLU A 277 -3.32 -21.36 20.90
C GLU A 277 -3.45 -20.11 20.03
N LYS A 278 -4.03 -20.25 18.83
CA LYS A 278 -4.16 -19.14 17.88
C LYS A 278 -5.53 -19.16 17.22
N LEU A 279 -6.23 -18.04 17.33
CA LEU A 279 -7.52 -17.77 16.72
C LEU A 279 -7.45 -16.48 15.91
N ASP A 280 -7.73 -16.56 14.61
CA ASP A 280 -7.69 -15.42 13.72
C ASP A 280 -8.91 -15.38 12.81
N PHE A 281 -9.80 -14.40 13.06
CA PHE A 281 -11.02 -14.11 12.32
C PHE A 281 -10.99 -12.72 11.67
N SER A 282 -9.82 -12.06 11.65
CA SER A 282 -9.70 -10.69 11.14
C SER A 282 -10.18 -10.53 9.70
N GLY A 283 -10.60 -9.32 9.33
CA GLY A 283 -11.01 -9.00 7.96
C GLY A 283 -12.22 -9.82 7.45
N ASN A 284 -13.33 -9.86 8.20
CA ASN A 284 -14.57 -10.54 7.84
C ASN A 284 -15.80 -9.62 8.03
N LYS A 285 -17.00 -10.18 8.02
CA LYS A 285 -18.27 -9.49 8.28
C LYS A 285 -18.99 -10.08 9.50
N LEU A 286 -18.23 -10.65 10.45
CA LEU A 286 -18.75 -11.25 11.65
C LEU A 286 -19.36 -10.16 12.55
N MET A 287 -20.51 -10.45 13.15
CA MET A 287 -21.28 -9.49 13.92
C MET A 287 -21.73 -10.04 15.28
N GLY A 288 -22.35 -9.18 16.07
CA GLY A 288 -22.81 -9.52 17.42
C GLY A 288 -21.70 -9.49 18.46
N PRO A 289 -21.99 -9.95 19.69
CA PRO A 289 -21.01 -9.93 20.76
C PRO A 289 -19.92 -10.99 20.60
N ILE A 290 -18.73 -10.71 21.09
CA ILE A 290 -17.68 -11.71 21.27
C ILE A 290 -18.17 -12.73 22.30
N PRO A 291 -18.09 -14.05 22.03
CA PRO A 291 -18.56 -15.05 22.99
C PRO A 291 -17.75 -15.02 24.29
N ASN A 292 -18.44 -14.94 25.43
CA ASN A 292 -17.78 -15.01 26.74
C ASN A 292 -17.11 -16.38 26.99
N THR A 293 -17.55 -17.44 26.29
CA THR A 293 -16.93 -18.77 26.34
C THR A 293 -15.50 -18.80 25.84
N PHE A 294 -15.03 -17.72 25.18
CA PHE A 294 -13.62 -17.60 24.78
C PHE A 294 -12.66 -17.52 25.99
N GLY A 295 -13.15 -17.12 27.19
CA GLY A 295 -12.40 -17.24 28.43
C GLY A 295 -12.00 -18.67 28.82
N ASN A 296 -12.66 -19.70 28.26
CA ASN A 296 -12.31 -21.09 28.45
C ASN A 296 -11.09 -21.56 27.65
N LEU A 297 -10.63 -20.75 26.67
CA LEU A 297 -9.49 -21.05 25.80
C LEU A 297 -8.17 -20.74 26.52
N THR A 298 -7.90 -21.41 27.63
CA THR A 298 -6.81 -21.08 28.57
C THR A 298 -5.41 -21.12 27.96
N ARG A 299 -5.20 -21.82 26.84
CA ARG A 299 -3.93 -21.89 26.11
C ARG A 299 -3.77 -20.80 25.03
N LEU A 300 -4.78 -19.94 24.88
CA LEU A 300 -4.79 -18.95 23.80
C LEU A 300 -3.67 -17.91 23.99
N THR A 301 -2.82 -17.80 22.99
CA THR A 301 -1.72 -16.81 22.94
C THR A 301 -2.00 -15.67 21.96
N THR A 302 -2.87 -15.91 20.98
CA THR A 302 -3.18 -14.99 19.88
C THR A 302 -4.67 -14.99 19.63
N LEU A 303 -5.29 -13.81 19.71
CA LEU A 303 -6.70 -13.57 19.41
C LEU A 303 -6.80 -12.34 18.48
N TYR A 304 -7.15 -12.59 17.23
CA TYR A 304 -7.35 -11.56 16.21
C TYR A 304 -8.79 -11.56 15.73
N LEU A 305 -9.49 -10.45 15.98
CA LEU A 305 -10.90 -10.22 15.67
C LEU A 305 -11.09 -8.87 14.93
N ASP A 306 -10.00 -8.23 14.55
CA ASP A 306 -9.97 -6.92 13.93
C ASP A 306 -10.68 -6.90 12.56
N ASP A 307 -11.06 -5.69 12.12
CA ASP A 307 -11.77 -5.45 10.85
C ASP A 307 -13.01 -6.35 10.66
N ASN A 308 -13.96 -6.25 11.61
CA ASN A 308 -15.24 -6.97 11.62
C ASN A 308 -16.40 -6.03 12.02
N GLN A 309 -17.55 -6.58 12.37
CA GLN A 309 -18.74 -5.86 12.82
C GLN A 309 -19.13 -6.28 14.25
N PHE A 310 -18.18 -6.71 15.07
CA PHE A 310 -18.44 -7.06 16.47
C PHE A 310 -18.96 -5.87 17.24
N CYS A 311 -19.92 -6.10 18.12
CA CYS A 311 -20.55 -5.08 18.96
C CYS A 311 -20.72 -5.58 20.40
N GLY A 312 -21.18 -4.70 21.30
CA GLY A 312 -21.27 -5.01 22.72
C GLY A 312 -19.93 -4.85 23.44
N HIS A 313 -19.81 -5.42 24.62
CA HIS A 313 -18.61 -5.31 25.44
C HIS A 313 -17.59 -6.39 25.09
N VAL A 314 -16.30 -6.08 25.30
CA VAL A 314 -15.27 -7.12 25.35
C VAL A 314 -15.51 -7.95 26.59
N PRO A 315 -15.73 -9.29 26.49
CA PRO A 315 -16.04 -10.12 27.66
C PRO A 315 -14.96 -10.08 28.74
N GLU A 316 -15.34 -9.93 29.99
CA GLU A 316 -14.40 -9.91 31.13
C GLU A 316 -13.57 -11.19 31.19
N GLU A 317 -14.14 -12.32 30.77
CA GLU A 317 -13.49 -13.63 30.73
C GLU A 317 -12.25 -13.66 29.83
N ILE A 318 -12.11 -12.76 28.86
CA ILE A 318 -10.87 -12.62 28.06
C ILE A 318 -9.70 -12.19 28.97
N GLY A 319 -9.96 -11.44 30.03
CA GLY A 319 -8.95 -11.06 31.02
C GLY A 319 -8.35 -12.26 31.78
N THR A 320 -9.06 -13.39 31.86
CA THR A 320 -8.56 -14.61 32.53
C THR A 320 -7.58 -15.43 31.70
N LEU A 321 -7.30 -15.04 30.44
CA LEU A 321 -6.38 -15.74 29.53
C LEU A 321 -4.91 -15.38 29.86
N MET A 322 -4.31 -16.11 30.80
CA MET A 322 -2.97 -15.81 31.35
C MET A 322 -1.83 -15.89 30.33
N ASP A 323 -1.97 -16.70 29.28
CA ASP A 323 -0.96 -16.87 28.20
C ASP A 323 -1.13 -15.91 27.03
N LEU A 324 -2.14 -15.01 27.06
CA LEU A 324 -2.45 -14.11 25.95
C LEU A 324 -1.31 -13.11 25.69
N LYS A 325 -0.77 -13.12 24.46
CA LYS A 325 0.33 -12.27 24.03
C LYS A 325 -0.09 -11.21 23.01
N TYR A 326 -1.05 -11.57 22.17
CA TYR A 326 -1.48 -10.73 21.03
C TYR A 326 -2.99 -10.67 21.00
N LEU A 327 -3.53 -9.47 21.19
CA LEU A 327 -4.97 -9.17 21.12
C LEU A 327 -5.21 -8.05 20.12
N GLN A 328 -5.99 -8.33 19.07
CA GLN A 328 -6.39 -7.35 18.05
C GLN A 328 -7.91 -7.31 17.97
N LEU A 329 -8.50 -6.15 18.21
CA LEU A 329 -9.93 -5.88 18.25
C LEU A 329 -10.33 -4.66 17.42
N ASP A 330 -9.37 -4.03 16.76
CA ASP A 330 -9.56 -2.77 16.05
C ASP A 330 -10.53 -2.90 14.87
N GLY A 331 -11.06 -1.74 14.43
CA GLY A 331 -11.99 -1.71 13.29
C GLY A 331 -13.30 -2.46 13.53
N ASN A 332 -13.89 -2.32 14.73
CA ASN A 332 -15.16 -2.93 15.12
C ASN A 332 -16.14 -1.88 15.69
N ASN A 333 -17.27 -2.31 16.25
CA ASN A 333 -18.23 -1.48 16.94
C ASN A 333 -18.35 -1.87 18.44
N LEU A 334 -17.21 -2.27 19.05
CA LEU A 334 -17.13 -2.67 20.44
C LEU A 334 -17.31 -1.46 21.37
N SER A 335 -17.92 -1.67 22.53
CA SER A 335 -18.24 -0.62 23.49
C SER A 335 -17.92 -1.07 24.93
N GLY A 336 -18.13 -0.18 25.90
CA GLY A 336 -17.85 -0.48 27.31
C GLY A 336 -16.36 -0.49 27.64
N PRO A 337 -15.97 -0.89 28.85
CA PRO A 337 -14.59 -0.91 29.30
C PRO A 337 -13.81 -2.12 28.75
N LEU A 338 -12.50 -2.03 28.77
CA LEU A 338 -11.62 -3.18 28.59
C LEU A 338 -11.68 -4.09 29.81
N PRO A 339 -11.46 -5.42 29.66
CA PRO A 339 -11.50 -6.38 30.79
C PRO A 339 -10.53 -6.00 31.93
N PRO A 340 -10.96 -6.04 33.20
CA PRO A 340 -10.13 -5.61 34.33
C PRO A 340 -8.78 -6.34 34.44
N GLU A 341 -8.76 -7.65 34.15
CA GLU A 341 -7.60 -8.51 34.33
C GLU A 341 -6.83 -8.76 33.02
N LEU A 342 -6.96 -7.88 32.00
CA LEU A 342 -6.46 -8.08 30.64
C LEU A 342 -4.95 -8.39 30.53
N CYS A 343 -4.14 -7.97 31.48
CA CYS A 343 -2.71 -8.29 31.55
C CYS A 343 -2.32 -9.00 32.86
N ALA A 344 -3.25 -9.66 33.53
CA ALA A 344 -2.95 -10.35 34.81
C ALA A 344 -1.86 -11.43 34.65
N GLY A 345 -1.81 -12.13 33.51
CA GLY A 345 -0.76 -13.09 33.20
C GLY A 345 0.62 -12.46 32.94
N GLY A 346 0.72 -11.16 32.79
CA GLY A 346 1.97 -10.44 32.53
C GLY A 346 2.65 -10.80 31.19
N MET A 347 1.90 -11.38 30.24
CA MET A 347 2.42 -11.89 28.97
C MET A 347 2.00 -11.05 27.76
N LEU A 348 1.06 -10.11 27.91
CA LEU A 348 0.50 -9.32 26.82
C LEU A 348 1.55 -8.40 26.21
N LYS A 349 1.84 -8.59 24.92
CA LYS A 349 2.85 -7.83 24.16
C LYS A 349 2.23 -6.80 23.22
N ARG A 350 1.12 -7.15 22.59
CA ARG A 350 0.42 -6.27 21.65
C ARG A 350 -1.05 -6.22 21.98
N LEU A 351 -1.54 -5.00 22.13
CA LEU A 351 -2.95 -4.66 22.25
C LEU A 351 -3.30 -3.64 21.18
N THR A 352 -4.21 -3.97 20.27
CA THR A 352 -4.80 -3.04 19.34
C THR A 352 -6.32 -3.12 19.43
N ALA A 353 -6.96 -1.98 19.65
CA ALA A 353 -8.41 -1.86 19.75
C ALA A 353 -8.90 -0.48 19.28
N PHE A 354 -8.13 0.14 18.37
CA PHE A 354 -8.46 1.44 17.81
C PHE A 354 -9.71 1.40 16.94
N GLY A 355 -10.32 2.58 16.72
CA GLY A 355 -11.49 2.67 15.83
C GLY A 355 -12.69 1.87 16.35
N ASN A 356 -12.99 1.96 17.64
CA ASN A 356 -14.12 1.36 18.32
C ASN A 356 -14.91 2.43 19.13
N ASN A 357 -15.86 2.00 19.98
CA ASN A 357 -16.62 2.83 20.90
C ASN A 357 -16.31 2.48 22.37
N LEU A 358 -15.06 2.04 22.66
CA LEU A 358 -14.63 1.67 24.00
C LEU A 358 -14.65 2.90 24.92
N LYS A 359 -15.07 2.73 26.15
CA LYS A 359 -15.23 3.80 27.15
C LYS A 359 -14.91 3.30 28.55
N GLY A 360 -14.71 4.24 29.46
CA GLY A 360 -14.33 4.00 30.85
C GLY A 360 -12.83 3.95 31.02
N PRO A 361 -12.34 3.64 32.24
CA PRO A 361 -10.92 3.68 32.58
C PRO A 361 -10.13 2.53 31.96
N LEU A 362 -8.81 2.71 31.83
CA LEU A 362 -7.89 1.63 31.50
C LEU A 362 -7.78 0.65 32.70
N PRO A 363 -7.74 -0.67 32.43
CA PRO A 363 -7.58 -1.64 33.52
C PRO A 363 -6.26 -1.46 34.30
N LEU A 364 -6.30 -1.59 35.62
CA LEU A 364 -5.11 -1.51 36.48
C LEU A 364 -4.05 -2.55 36.07
N SER A 365 -4.47 -3.74 35.63
CA SER A 365 -3.58 -4.77 35.08
C SER A 365 -2.82 -4.30 33.84
N LEU A 366 -3.44 -3.46 33.00
CA LEU A 366 -2.84 -2.88 31.81
C LEU A 366 -1.89 -1.73 32.15
N LEU A 367 -2.27 -0.86 33.10
CA LEU A 367 -1.43 0.24 33.60
C LEU A 367 -0.10 -0.25 34.18
N ASN A 368 -0.07 -1.48 34.70
CA ASN A 368 1.12 -2.13 35.27
C ASN A 368 1.76 -3.20 34.37
N CYS A 369 1.35 -3.31 33.12
CA CYS A 369 1.71 -4.39 32.21
C CYS A 369 3.11 -4.17 31.58
N LYS A 370 4.17 -4.68 32.21
CA LYS A 370 5.57 -4.51 31.80
C LYS A 370 5.97 -5.28 30.51
N SER A 371 5.15 -6.22 30.07
CA SER A 371 5.39 -7.01 28.87
C SER A 371 4.99 -6.32 27.56
N LEU A 372 4.26 -5.20 27.63
CA LEU A 372 3.77 -4.47 26.49
C LEU A 372 4.90 -3.97 25.57
N VAL A 373 4.73 -4.23 24.28
CA VAL A 373 5.62 -3.79 23.20
C VAL A 373 4.90 -2.79 22.29
N ARG A 374 3.59 -3.01 22.05
CA ARG A 374 2.78 -2.15 21.20
C ARG A 374 1.37 -1.99 21.75
N VAL A 375 0.92 -0.74 21.86
CA VAL A 375 -0.43 -0.37 22.29
C VAL A 375 -1.03 0.57 21.25
N ARG A 376 -2.23 0.27 20.75
CA ARG A 376 -3.03 1.10 19.89
C ARG A 376 -4.48 1.15 20.37
N LEU A 377 -4.86 2.28 20.91
CA LEU A 377 -6.19 2.52 21.47
C LEU A 377 -6.82 3.80 20.90
N GLU A 378 -6.22 4.37 19.85
CA GLU A 378 -6.67 5.61 19.26
C GLU A 378 -8.10 5.51 18.71
N SER A 379 -8.78 6.67 18.62
CA SER A 379 -10.14 6.77 18.09
C SER A 379 -11.14 5.91 18.87
N ASN A 380 -11.25 6.17 20.17
CA ASN A 380 -12.20 5.58 21.13
C ASN A 380 -12.80 6.68 22.05
N GLN A 381 -13.42 6.28 23.14
CA GLN A 381 -13.97 7.17 24.16
C GLN A 381 -13.39 6.85 25.55
N ILE A 382 -12.15 6.37 25.62
CA ILE A 382 -11.48 5.98 26.86
C ILE A 382 -11.24 7.22 27.71
N GLU A 383 -11.61 7.13 28.98
CA GLU A 383 -11.48 8.21 29.96
C GLU A 383 -10.60 7.72 31.11
N GLU A 384 -9.38 8.23 31.23
CA GLU A 384 -8.38 7.79 32.20
C GLU A 384 -7.49 8.97 32.59
N ASP A 385 -7.10 9.02 33.88
CA ASP A 385 -6.06 9.88 34.40
C ASP A 385 -4.69 9.24 34.17
N ILE A 386 -3.91 9.78 33.21
CA ILE A 386 -2.62 9.22 32.83
C ILE A 386 -1.45 9.74 33.67
N SER A 387 -1.70 10.53 34.70
CA SER A 387 -0.64 11.17 35.51
C SER A 387 0.25 10.16 36.24
N GLU A 388 -0.30 9.02 36.62
CA GLU A 388 0.41 7.96 37.34
C GLU A 388 0.76 6.74 36.46
N MET A 389 0.67 6.86 35.13
CA MET A 389 1.10 5.78 34.23
C MET A 389 2.57 5.43 34.47
N GLY A 390 2.86 4.14 34.70
CA GLY A 390 4.17 3.66 35.08
C GLY A 390 5.16 3.51 33.94
N VAL A 391 6.31 2.88 34.23
CA VAL A 391 7.33 2.56 33.24
C VAL A 391 7.01 1.26 32.49
N TYR A 392 7.06 1.31 31.17
CA TYR A 392 6.88 0.17 30.27
C TYR A 392 8.22 -0.16 29.59
N PRO A 393 9.07 -1.00 30.17
CA PRO A 393 10.45 -1.18 29.73
C PRO A 393 10.60 -1.78 28.32
N ASN A 394 9.58 -2.49 27.83
CA ASN A 394 9.58 -3.14 26.53
C ASN A 394 8.77 -2.39 25.46
N LEU A 395 8.15 -1.28 25.83
CA LEU A 395 7.25 -0.56 24.96
C LEU A 395 8.02 0.14 23.83
N VAL A 396 7.61 -0.14 22.61
CA VAL A 396 8.17 0.45 21.38
C VAL A 396 7.22 1.44 20.72
N TYR A 397 5.92 1.19 20.82
CA TYR A 397 4.89 1.96 20.14
C TYR A 397 3.68 2.17 21.05
N MET A 398 3.26 3.43 21.23
CA MET A 398 2.04 3.79 21.92
C MET A 398 1.28 4.86 21.15
N ASP A 399 0.00 4.55 20.85
CA ASP A 399 -0.94 5.51 20.27
C ASP A 399 -2.27 5.42 21.06
N MET A 400 -2.62 6.53 21.70
CA MET A 400 -3.86 6.70 22.46
C MET A 400 -4.58 7.99 22.03
N SER A 401 -4.31 8.44 20.82
CA SER A 401 -4.89 9.67 20.27
C SER A 401 -6.41 9.58 20.13
N SER A 402 -7.08 10.73 20.09
CA SER A 402 -8.52 10.80 19.88
C SER A 402 -9.32 9.98 20.91
N ASN A 403 -9.13 10.30 22.17
CA ASN A 403 -9.83 9.75 23.32
C ASN A 403 -10.28 10.87 24.29
N LYS A 404 -10.58 10.56 25.52
CA LYS A 404 -10.95 11.50 26.60
C LYS A 404 -9.95 11.44 27.75
N LEU A 405 -8.69 11.09 27.47
CA LEU A 405 -7.65 11.01 28.49
C LEU A 405 -7.40 12.39 29.11
N PHE A 406 -7.15 12.41 30.41
CA PHE A 406 -6.93 13.64 31.17
C PHE A 406 -5.77 13.49 32.18
N GLY A 407 -5.51 14.54 32.96
CA GLY A 407 -4.40 14.60 33.89
C GLY A 407 -3.12 15.09 33.24
N GLN A 408 -1.98 14.90 33.88
CA GLN A 408 -0.68 15.35 33.44
C GLN A 408 0.09 14.23 32.72
N LEU A 409 1.07 14.60 31.90
CA LEU A 409 2.00 13.62 31.34
C LEU A 409 2.88 13.05 32.46
N SER A 410 2.84 11.74 32.66
CA SER A 410 3.61 11.07 33.69
C SER A 410 5.13 11.23 33.49
N TYR A 411 5.85 11.63 34.51
CA TYR A 411 7.32 11.71 34.50
C TYR A 411 7.98 10.32 34.37
N HIS A 412 7.26 9.25 34.70
CA HIS A 412 7.75 7.86 34.58
C HIS A 412 8.04 7.43 33.14
N TRP A 413 7.44 8.09 32.16
CA TRP A 413 7.63 7.73 30.76
C TRP A 413 9.06 7.90 30.27
N GLY A 414 9.87 8.77 30.91
CA GLY A 414 11.30 8.86 30.66
C GLY A 414 12.06 7.53 30.81
N GLY A 415 11.51 6.58 31.60
CA GLY A 415 12.05 5.22 31.76
C GLY A 415 11.70 4.24 30.63
N CYS A 416 10.88 4.62 29.65
CA CYS A 416 10.49 3.78 28.52
C CYS A 416 11.51 3.85 27.37
N HIS A 417 12.76 3.48 27.63
CA HIS A 417 13.90 3.74 26.73
C HIS A 417 13.80 3.12 25.33
N ASN A 418 12.94 2.11 25.12
CA ASN A 418 12.72 1.46 23.84
C ASN A 418 11.64 2.16 23.00
N LEU A 419 11.00 3.21 23.52
CA LEU A 419 9.88 3.87 22.87
C LEU A 419 10.35 4.63 21.61
N THR A 420 9.78 4.26 20.46
CA THR A 420 10.06 4.90 19.16
C THR A 420 8.94 5.81 18.71
N MET A 421 7.71 5.58 19.20
CA MET A 421 6.55 6.41 18.87
C MET A 421 5.66 6.59 20.10
N LEU A 422 5.32 7.85 20.37
CA LEU A 422 4.36 8.28 21.38
C LEU A 422 3.37 9.25 20.75
N ARG A 423 2.10 8.87 20.68
CA ARG A 423 0.99 9.71 20.24
C ARG A 423 -0.12 9.72 21.27
N ILE A 424 -0.50 10.90 21.73
CA ILE A 424 -1.62 11.13 22.65
C ILE A 424 -2.38 12.38 22.23
N SER A 425 -2.38 12.69 20.95
CA SER A 425 -3.06 13.86 20.40
C SER A 425 -4.57 13.77 20.54
N ASN A 426 -5.24 14.92 20.48
CA ASN A 426 -6.70 15.02 20.57
C ASN A 426 -7.27 14.33 21.82
N ASN A 427 -6.88 14.86 23.00
CA ASN A 427 -7.30 14.44 24.32
C ASN A 427 -7.54 15.66 25.23
N ASN A 428 -7.64 15.45 26.55
CA ASN A 428 -7.88 16.52 27.54
C ASN A 428 -6.71 16.69 28.53
N LEU A 429 -5.46 16.43 28.06
CA LEU A 429 -4.28 16.51 28.92
C LEU A 429 -3.97 17.96 29.33
N ILE A 430 -3.49 18.15 30.55
CA ILE A 430 -3.15 19.44 31.15
C ILE A 430 -1.70 19.43 31.67
N GLY A 431 -1.21 20.62 32.12
CA GLY A 431 0.11 20.77 32.72
C GLY A 431 1.24 20.75 31.72
N GLU A 432 2.47 20.59 32.20
CA GLU A 432 3.70 20.75 31.42
C GLU A 432 4.20 19.43 30.81
N ILE A 433 5.05 19.54 29.78
CA ILE A 433 5.80 18.39 29.26
C ILE A 433 6.94 18.06 30.24
N PRO A 434 6.99 16.86 30.85
CA PRO A 434 8.04 16.51 31.78
C PRO A 434 9.40 16.40 31.08
N THR A 435 10.44 17.00 31.69
CA THR A 435 11.82 16.97 31.18
C THR A 435 12.38 15.56 31.01
N SER A 436 11.84 14.59 31.74
CA SER A 436 12.21 13.16 31.61
C SER A 436 11.95 12.59 30.21
N LEU A 437 10.99 13.12 29.44
CA LEU A 437 10.79 12.69 28.05
C LEU A 437 12.03 12.87 27.18
N GLY A 438 12.91 13.83 27.49
CA GLY A 438 14.22 14.00 26.82
C GLY A 438 15.19 12.83 26.99
N GLN A 439 14.87 11.81 27.83
CA GLN A 439 15.67 10.60 28.01
C GLN A 439 15.33 9.50 26.98
N LEU A 440 14.26 9.66 26.19
CA LEU A 440 13.78 8.69 25.19
C LEU A 440 14.62 8.74 23.90
N SER A 441 15.87 8.35 23.98
CA SER A 441 16.84 8.51 22.88
C SER A 441 16.44 7.82 21.56
N GLN A 442 15.54 6.85 21.60
CA GLN A 442 15.04 6.12 20.41
C GLN A 442 13.74 6.71 19.84
N LEU A 443 13.22 7.77 20.46
CA LEU A 443 11.93 8.34 20.05
C LEU A 443 12.05 9.01 18.68
N GLY A 444 11.27 8.53 17.72
CA GLY A 444 11.18 9.07 16.36
C GLY A 444 9.96 9.96 16.14
N ILE A 445 8.86 9.68 16.81
CA ILE A 445 7.60 10.46 16.72
C ILE A 445 7.11 10.83 18.11
N LEU A 446 6.86 12.11 18.33
CA LEU A 446 6.16 12.66 19.50
C LEU A 446 5.01 13.55 19.01
N ASP A 447 3.78 13.10 19.23
CA ASP A 447 2.58 13.85 18.88
C ASP A 447 1.70 14.03 20.12
N LEU A 448 1.68 15.26 20.64
CA LEU A 448 0.88 15.71 21.78
C LEU A 448 -0.13 16.79 21.38
N SER A 449 -0.38 16.95 20.08
CA SER A 449 -1.23 18.02 19.55
C SER A 449 -2.67 17.92 20.03
N SER A 450 -3.41 19.02 19.93
CA SER A 450 -4.84 19.11 20.29
C SER A 450 -5.12 18.61 21.72
N ASN A 451 -4.46 19.23 22.70
CA ASN A 451 -4.63 19.01 24.12
C ASN A 451 -4.78 20.37 24.85
N LYS A 452 -4.60 20.38 26.17
CA LYS A 452 -4.60 21.58 27.00
C LYS A 452 -3.27 21.73 27.77
N LEU A 453 -2.18 21.22 27.17
CA LEU A 453 -0.84 21.30 27.74
C LEU A 453 -0.38 22.76 27.77
N GLU A 454 0.32 23.15 28.84
CA GLU A 454 0.77 24.51 29.09
C GLU A 454 2.26 24.55 29.49
N GLY A 455 2.75 25.72 29.83
CA GLY A 455 4.15 25.92 30.22
C GLY A 455 5.07 26.15 29.01
N GLU A 456 6.38 26.10 29.27
CA GLU A 456 7.38 26.26 28.22
C GLU A 456 7.74 24.91 27.58
N ILE A 457 8.14 24.90 26.31
CA ILE A 457 8.68 23.70 25.66
C ILE A 457 10.02 23.34 26.32
N PRO A 458 10.19 22.16 26.94
CA PRO A 458 11.41 21.84 27.66
C PRO A 458 12.63 21.73 26.76
N SER A 459 13.74 22.38 27.10
CA SER A 459 15.01 22.26 26.38
C SER A 459 15.54 20.81 26.31
N ALA A 460 15.17 19.97 27.29
CA ALA A 460 15.50 18.55 27.31
C ALA A 460 15.01 17.77 26.07
N LEU A 461 13.95 18.22 25.38
CA LEU A 461 13.50 17.61 24.13
C LEU A 461 14.58 17.66 23.05
N GLY A 462 15.49 18.64 23.07
CA GLY A 462 16.65 18.72 22.16
C GLY A 462 17.60 17.52 22.22
N ASN A 463 17.51 16.68 23.26
CA ASN A 463 18.29 15.44 23.37
C ASN A 463 17.77 14.31 22.46
N LEU A 464 16.56 14.44 21.92
CA LEU A 464 15.90 13.43 21.08
C LEU A 464 16.42 13.49 19.65
N ARG A 465 17.63 13.02 19.42
CA ARG A 465 18.32 13.14 18.12
C ARG A 465 17.70 12.31 16.99
N GLU A 466 17.02 11.22 17.34
CA GLU A 466 16.30 10.35 16.39
C GLU A 466 14.90 10.87 16.05
N LEU A 467 14.45 11.93 16.74
CA LEU A 467 13.11 12.47 16.52
C LEU A 467 13.03 13.14 15.14
N PHE A 468 12.15 12.60 14.29
CA PHE A 468 11.89 13.14 12.96
C PHE A 468 10.52 13.83 12.85
N ASN A 469 9.59 13.57 13.77
CA ASN A 469 8.26 14.21 13.81
C ASN A 469 7.96 14.69 15.23
N LEU A 470 7.84 16.01 15.38
CA LEU A 470 7.39 16.68 16.62
C LEU A 470 6.16 17.52 16.33
N SER A 471 5.03 17.14 16.90
CA SER A 471 3.79 17.91 16.88
C SER A 471 3.32 18.27 18.29
N LEU A 472 3.30 19.58 18.59
CA LEU A 472 2.79 20.16 19.81
C LEU A 472 1.64 21.17 19.53
N ALA A 473 1.08 21.12 18.31
CA ALA A 473 0.08 22.04 17.82
C ALA A 473 -1.20 22.04 18.70
N GLU A 474 -1.96 23.11 18.63
CA GLU A 474 -3.27 23.22 19.31
C GLU A 474 -3.18 22.91 20.81
N ASN A 475 -2.34 23.67 21.55
CA ASN A 475 -2.14 23.60 22.97
C ASN A 475 -2.05 25.01 23.56
N LEU A 476 -1.61 25.14 24.82
CA LEU A 476 -1.48 26.40 25.54
C LEU A 476 0.00 26.78 25.82
N PHE A 477 0.95 26.19 25.10
CA PHE A 477 2.39 26.44 25.30
C PHE A 477 2.72 27.90 25.10
N HIS A 478 3.60 28.41 25.95
CA HIS A 478 4.08 29.79 25.91
C HIS A 478 5.63 29.86 25.97
N GLY A 479 6.19 31.07 26.00
CA GLY A 479 7.63 31.24 25.98
C GLY A 479 8.22 31.08 24.58
N SER A 480 9.54 30.93 24.48
CA SER A 480 10.26 30.81 23.21
C SER A 480 10.53 29.37 22.84
N ILE A 481 10.75 29.09 21.55
CA ILE A 481 11.24 27.80 21.09
C ILE A 481 12.67 27.61 21.63
N PRO A 482 12.97 26.57 22.42
CA PRO A 482 14.29 26.31 22.95
C PRO A 482 15.33 26.13 21.85
N ARG A 483 16.51 26.75 22.01
CA ARG A 483 17.62 26.62 21.05
C ARG A 483 18.12 25.18 20.87
N GLU A 484 17.88 24.32 21.84
CA GLU A 484 18.24 22.92 21.86
C GLU A 484 17.44 22.10 20.83
N ILE A 485 16.29 22.60 20.35
CA ILE A 485 15.53 22.02 19.22
C ILE A 485 16.43 21.94 17.96
N GLY A 486 17.33 22.90 17.76
CA GLY A 486 18.34 22.87 16.70
C GLY A 486 19.37 21.72 16.80
N ALA A 487 19.42 20.98 17.91
CA ALA A 487 20.23 19.77 18.03
C ALA A 487 19.56 18.49 17.51
N MET A 488 18.27 18.56 17.20
CA MET A 488 17.50 17.44 16.63
C MET A 488 17.85 17.25 15.15
N SER A 489 18.95 16.59 14.87
CA SER A 489 19.50 16.45 13.51
C SER A 489 18.62 15.63 12.55
N SER A 490 17.69 14.83 13.06
CA SER A 490 16.79 13.99 12.28
C SER A 490 15.43 14.64 12.02
N LEU A 491 15.16 15.84 12.57
CA LEU A 491 13.83 16.46 12.53
C LEU A 491 13.41 16.83 11.11
N GLU A 492 12.32 16.24 10.66
CA GLU A 492 11.71 16.44 9.32
C GLU A 492 10.40 17.22 9.40
N LEU A 493 9.64 17.04 10.47
CA LEU A 493 8.34 17.68 10.66
C LEU A 493 8.33 18.35 12.03
N LEU A 494 8.06 19.68 12.03
CA LEU A 494 7.86 20.47 13.23
C LEU A 494 6.55 21.24 13.11
N ASP A 495 5.58 20.89 13.95
CA ASP A 495 4.30 21.59 14.06
C ASP A 495 4.10 22.13 15.48
N LEU A 496 4.21 23.45 15.61
CA LEU A 496 4.00 24.19 16.85
C LEU A 496 2.82 25.18 16.71
N SER A 497 2.00 25.00 15.68
CA SER A 497 0.90 25.90 15.37
C SER A 497 -0.14 25.99 16.50
N SER A 498 -0.90 27.06 16.52
CA SER A 498 -2.04 27.24 17.46
C SER A 498 -1.63 27.09 18.93
N ASN A 499 -0.70 27.93 19.38
CA ASN A 499 -0.21 28.05 20.74
C ASN A 499 -0.05 29.51 21.17
N ASN A 500 0.54 29.77 22.33
CA ASN A 500 0.87 31.11 22.82
C ASN A 500 2.40 31.39 22.76
N LEU A 501 3.12 30.73 21.87
CA LEU A 501 4.57 30.85 21.74
C LEU A 501 4.95 32.27 21.27
N ASN A 502 6.09 32.76 21.75
CA ASN A 502 6.58 34.11 21.45
C ASN A 502 8.10 34.12 21.21
N GLY A 503 8.70 35.32 21.12
CA GLY A 503 10.13 35.45 20.91
C GLY A 503 10.55 35.39 19.45
N LEU A 504 11.84 35.24 19.22
CA LEU A 504 12.45 35.15 17.90
C LEU A 504 12.77 33.67 17.56
N ALA A 505 12.31 33.19 16.43
CA ALA A 505 12.59 31.83 15.98
C ALA A 505 14.01 31.59 15.45
N GLN A 506 14.92 32.61 15.59
CA GLN A 506 16.18 32.74 14.86
C GLN A 506 17.20 31.64 15.15
N ASP A 507 17.45 31.31 16.41
CA ASP A 507 18.59 30.46 16.80
C ASP A 507 18.22 28.99 16.98
N SER A 508 16.93 28.71 17.08
CA SER A 508 16.43 27.39 17.46
C SER A 508 16.29 26.42 16.26
N ILE A 509 15.91 26.92 15.08
CA ILE A 509 15.49 26.06 13.96
C ILE A 509 16.53 25.98 12.84
N LYS A 510 17.47 26.96 12.73
CA LYS A 510 18.42 27.05 11.62
C LYS A 510 19.28 25.81 11.37
N ASN A 511 19.48 24.97 12.39
CA ASN A 511 20.30 23.76 12.30
C ASN A 511 19.47 22.49 11.96
N CYS A 512 18.14 22.58 11.92
CA CYS A 512 17.26 21.46 11.55
C CYS A 512 17.24 21.28 10.02
N LEU A 513 18.38 20.95 9.42
CA LEU A 513 18.58 20.94 7.97
C LEU A 513 17.74 19.88 7.22
N ARG A 514 17.14 18.93 7.92
CA ARG A 514 16.25 17.91 7.35
C ARG A 514 14.78 18.29 7.32
N LEU A 515 14.42 19.46 7.88
CA LEU A 515 13.02 19.89 7.91
C LEU A 515 12.42 19.93 6.51
N ARG A 516 11.26 19.31 6.39
CA ARG A 516 10.40 19.26 5.23
C ARG A 516 9.16 20.10 5.42
N LEU A 517 8.64 20.14 6.66
CA LEU A 517 7.45 20.89 7.04
C LEU A 517 7.74 21.68 8.32
N LEU A 518 7.41 22.97 8.29
CA LEU A 518 7.48 23.85 9.44
C LEU A 518 6.18 24.66 9.56
N LYS A 519 5.45 24.48 10.66
CA LYS A 519 4.28 25.26 11.03
C LYS A 519 4.51 25.97 12.36
N LEU A 520 4.45 27.27 12.32
CA LEU A 520 4.48 28.18 13.47
C LEU A 520 3.24 29.11 13.51
N ASN A 521 2.29 28.85 12.64
CA ASN A 521 1.11 29.70 12.48
C ASN A 521 0.24 29.76 13.75
N ASN A 522 -0.54 30.84 13.87
CA ASN A 522 -1.43 31.07 14.99
C ASN A 522 -0.70 31.03 16.34
N ASN A 523 0.25 31.95 16.52
CA ASN A 523 1.07 32.12 17.72
C ASN A 523 1.31 33.63 17.99
N ASN A 524 2.17 33.94 18.94
CA ASN A 524 2.52 35.32 19.31
C ASN A 524 3.97 35.71 18.91
N PHE A 525 4.53 35.10 17.84
CA PHE A 525 5.87 35.42 17.36
C PHE A 525 5.93 36.87 16.86
N LYS A 526 7.05 37.59 17.20
CA LYS A 526 7.24 39.01 16.88
C LYS A 526 8.61 39.26 16.24
N GLY A 527 8.75 40.47 15.66
CA GLY A 527 9.99 40.88 14.99
C GLY A 527 10.13 40.37 13.58
N ASN A 528 11.30 40.41 12.99
CA ASN A 528 11.49 40.04 11.60
C ASN A 528 11.50 38.53 11.40
N ILE A 529 11.00 38.07 10.23
CA ILE A 529 11.19 36.67 9.81
C ILE A 529 12.69 36.41 9.68
N PRO A 530 13.22 35.34 10.30
CA PRO A 530 14.64 35.03 10.23
C PRO A 530 15.09 34.69 8.81
N ALA A 531 16.15 35.37 8.33
CA ALA A 531 16.75 35.09 7.03
C ALA A 531 17.35 33.67 6.94
N GLU A 532 17.75 33.11 8.07
CA GLU A 532 18.31 31.78 8.23
C GLU A 532 17.33 30.66 7.85
N LEU A 533 16.03 30.91 7.87
CA LEU A 533 15.04 29.94 7.36
C LEU A 533 15.28 29.59 5.89
N GLY A 534 15.85 30.51 5.10
CA GLY A 534 16.27 30.25 3.71
C GLY A 534 17.41 29.24 3.56
N LEU A 535 18.07 28.85 4.66
CA LEU A 535 19.09 27.79 4.68
C LEU A 535 18.49 26.37 4.74
N LEU A 536 17.21 26.22 5.09
CA LEU A 536 16.51 24.95 5.24
C LEU A 536 16.13 24.36 3.86
N ARG A 537 17.12 24.07 3.04
CA ARG A 537 16.94 23.69 1.62
C ARG A 537 16.07 22.45 1.39
N ASN A 538 15.91 21.60 2.41
CA ASN A 538 15.04 20.43 2.35
C ASN A 538 13.58 20.75 2.69
N LEU A 539 13.25 21.99 3.06
CA LEU A 539 11.88 22.41 3.32
C LEU A 539 11.12 22.43 1.98
N HIS A 540 10.32 21.43 1.76
CA HIS A 540 9.64 21.26 0.47
C HIS A 540 8.11 21.14 0.58
N ASP A 541 7.54 20.72 1.73
CA ASP A 541 6.11 20.55 1.87
C ASP A 541 5.41 21.88 2.16
N LEU A 542 5.74 22.49 3.29
CA LEU A 542 5.05 23.68 3.80
C LEU A 542 5.96 24.53 4.71
N LEU A 543 5.95 25.84 4.51
CA LEU A 543 6.34 26.84 5.48
C LEU A 543 5.13 27.72 5.81
N ASP A 544 4.59 27.57 7.02
CA ASP A 544 3.46 28.36 7.51
C ASP A 544 3.86 29.18 8.74
N LEU A 545 3.92 30.49 8.56
CA LEU A 545 4.19 31.50 9.60
C LEU A 545 2.97 32.44 9.78
N SER A 546 1.82 32.10 9.21
CA SER A 546 0.64 32.97 9.24
C SER A 546 0.08 33.20 10.66
N GLU A 547 -0.81 34.13 10.78
CA GLU A 547 -1.50 34.46 12.05
C GLU A 547 -0.48 34.65 13.21
N ASN A 548 0.44 35.61 13.01
CA ASN A 548 1.46 36.00 13.99
C ASN A 548 1.61 37.54 13.99
N SER A 549 2.58 38.08 14.72
CA SER A 549 2.94 39.51 14.71
C SER A 549 4.34 39.73 14.11
N PHE A 550 4.70 39.00 13.03
CA PHE A 550 5.96 39.23 12.33
C PHE A 550 5.95 40.59 11.63
N THR A 551 7.03 41.36 11.80
CA THR A 551 7.22 42.71 11.25
C THR A 551 8.37 42.78 10.26
N GLY A 552 8.57 43.92 9.62
CA GLY A 552 9.67 44.16 8.70
C GLY A 552 9.48 43.54 7.32
N ALA A 553 10.54 43.57 6.51
CA ALA A 553 10.46 43.07 5.13
C ALA A 553 10.59 41.54 5.08
N ILE A 554 9.94 40.94 4.07
CA ILE A 554 10.12 39.50 3.76
C ILE A 554 11.58 39.27 3.35
N PRO A 555 12.33 38.38 4.02
CA PRO A 555 13.74 38.14 3.69
C PRO A 555 13.91 37.53 2.28
N SER A 556 14.76 38.17 1.45
CA SER A 556 15.07 37.63 0.11
C SER A 556 15.73 36.24 0.14
N GLN A 557 16.32 35.88 1.25
CA GLN A 557 16.95 34.57 1.50
C GLN A 557 15.96 33.42 1.46
N LEU A 558 14.66 33.65 1.72
CA LEU A 558 13.62 32.61 1.59
C LEU A 558 13.53 32.05 0.15
N SER A 559 14.00 32.82 -0.85
CA SER A 559 14.12 32.31 -2.22
C SER A 559 15.11 31.13 -2.37
N GLY A 560 15.94 30.88 -1.34
CA GLY A 560 16.79 29.69 -1.23
C GLY A 560 16.01 28.39 -1.05
N LEU A 561 14.73 28.44 -0.65
CA LEU A 561 13.82 27.31 -0.50
C LEU A 561 13.26 26.89 -1.86
N VAL A 562 14.13 26.53 -2.79
CA VAL A 562 13.77 26.25 -4.19
C VAL A 562 12.84 25.05 -4.37
N MET A 563 12.75 24.20 -3.36
CA MET A 563 11.92 22.98 -3.33
C MET A 563 10.56 23.21 -2.68
N LEU A 564 10.32 24.36 -2.03
CA LEU A 564 9.11 24.61 -1.25
C LEU A 564 7.87 24.60 -2.14
N ASP A 565 6.85 23.86 -1.72
CA ASP A 565 5.54 23.76 -2.41
C ASP A 565 4.57 24.86 -1.95
N THR A 566 4.46 25.05 -0.63
CA THR A 566 3.49 25.99 -0.05
C THR A 566 4.18 26.98 0.91
N LEU A 567 3.95 28.27 0.70
CA LEU A 567 4.41 29.36 1.57
C LEU A 567 3.19 30.18 2.05
N ASN A 568 2.97 30.21 3.36
CA ASN A 568 1.92 31.02 3.97
C ASN A 568 2.55 32.02 4.98
N LEU A 569 2.43 33.32 4.68
CA LEU A 569 2.88 34.43 5.53
C LEU A 569 1.71 35.37 5.84
N SER A 570 0.47 34.97 5.59
CA SER A 570 -0.71 35.81 5.76
C SER A 570 -0.96 36.20 7.22
N HIS A 571 -1.76 37.23 7.44
CA HIS A 571 -2.13 37.70 8.78
C HIS A 571 -0.91 37.98 9.67
N ASN A 572 -0.06 38.96 9.23
CA ASN A 572 1.11 39.44 9.93
C ASN A 572 1.23 40.97 9.76
N GLU A 573 2.30 41.57 10.27
CA GLU A 573 2.59 43.00 10.15
C GLU A 573 3.77 43.23 9.18
N LEU A 574 3.94 42.37 8.17
CA LEU A 574 5.03 42.44 7.20
C LEU A 574 4.87 43.61 6.26
N ASN A 575 5.96 44.38 6.03
CA ASN A 575 5.97 45.56 5.20
C ASN A 575 7.01 45.54 4.08
N GLY A 576 7.08 46.60 3.25
CA GLY A 576 7.98 46.65 2.11
C GLY A 576 7.49 45.80 0.93
N SER A 577 8.39 45.45 -0.01
CA SER A 577 8.04 44.77 -1.24
C SER A 577 8.26 43.26 -1.16
N ILE A 578 7.51 42.48 -1.96
CA ILE A 578 7.76 41.08 -2.16
C ILE A 578 9.10 40.92 -2.88
N PRO A 579 10.06 40.14 -2.36
CA PRO A 579 11.37 40.01 -2.97
C PRO A 579 11.30 39.50 -4.41
N SER A 580 11.93 40.19 -5.35
CA SER A 580 11.98 39.77 -6.76
C SER A 580 12.65 38.40 -6.95
N SER A 581 13.52 37.99 -6.02
CA SER A 581 14.16 36.66 -5.99
C SER A 581 13.18 35.50 -5.86
N PHE A 582 11.93 35.74 -5.41
CA PHE A 582 10.88 34.68 -5.34
C PHE A 582 10.49 34.11 -6.72
N GLN A 583 10.78 34.83 -7.80
CA GLN A 583 10.67 34.28 -9.16
C GLN A 583 11.50 32.99 -9.36
N ASN A 584 12.53 32.78 -8.54
CA ASN A 584 13.39 31.58 -8.60
C ASN A 584 12.82 30.36 -7.85
N MET A 585 11.76 30.51 -7.07
CA MET A 585 11.11 29.43 -6.32
C MET A 585 10.23 28.59 -7.25
N ARG A 586 10.87 27.75 -8.06
CA ARG A 586 10.19 27.04 -9.17
C ARG A 586 9.24 25.95 -8.72
N SER A 587 9.38 25.44 -7.49
CA SER A 587 8.51 24.38 -6.93
C SER A 587 7.30 24.94 -6.22
N LEU A 588 7.25 26.25 -5.95
CA LEU A 588 6.17 26.89 -5.23
C LEU A 588 4.87 26.79 -6.05
N THR A 589 3.84 26.16 -5.46
CA THR A 589 2.51 26.03 -6.07
C THR A 589 1.48 26.93 -5.40
N THR A 590 1.65 27.19 -4.10
CA THR A 590 0.73 28.00 -3.31
C THR A 590 1.50 29.03 -2.51
N ILE A 591 1.05 30.28 -2.57
CA ILE A 591 1.57 31.38 -1.75
C ILE A 591 0.40 32.17 -1.19
N ASP A 592 0.45 32.52 0.10
CA ASP A 592 -0.50 33.43 0.73
C ASP A 592 0.24 34.53 1.49
N LEU A 593 0.04 35.76 1.06
CA LEU A 593 0.63 37.00 1.62
C LEU A 593 -0.46 38.00 2.08
N SER A 594 -1.71 37.57 2.09
CA SER A 594 -2.87 38.42 2.47
C SER A 594 -2.73 38.96 3.91
N TYR A 595 -3.48 40.02 4.20
CA TYR A 595 -3.51 40.62 5.55
C TYR A 595 -2.10 40.94 6.10
N ASN A 596 -1.40 41.83 5.37
CA ASN A 596 -0.09 42.36 5.74
C ASN A 596 -0.03 43.87 5.37
N GLU A 597 1.14 44.49 5.49
CA GLU A 597 1.39 45.87 5.09
C GLU A 597 2.28 46.00 3.84
N LEU A 598 2.25 44.99 2.97
CA LEU A 598 3.13 44.91 1.79
C LEU A 598 2.72 45.93 0.72
N GLU A 599 3.72 46.42 -0.05
CA GLU A 599 3.56 47.40 -1.11
C GLU A 599 4.46 47.11 -2.32
N GLY A 600 4.15 47.72 -3.48
CA GLY A 600 4.98 47.58 -4.68
C GLY A 600 4.59 46.43 -5.61
N PRO A 601 5.45 46.16 -6.62
CA PRO A 601 5.15 45.18 -7.65
C PRO A 601 5.23 43.74 -7.15
N VAL A 602 4.29 42.90 -7.58
CA VAL A 602 4.34 41.46 -7.37
C VAL A 602 5.32 40.85 -8.39
N PRO A 603 6.28 39.96 -7.99
CA PRO A 603 7.22 39.36 -8.91
C PRO A 603 6.55 38.56 -10.04
N ASP A 604 7.07 38.66 -11.26
CA ASP A 604 6.53 37.97 -12.42
C ASP A 604 7.01 36.50 -12.45
N SER A 605 6.15 35.58 -12.00
CA SER A 605 6.37 34.12 -12.12
C SER A 605 5.05 33.38 -12.25
N LYS A 606 5.10 32.13 -12.68
CA LYS A 606 3.89 31.29 -12.88
C LYS A 606 3.02 31.19 -11.63
N VAL A 607 3.61 31.12 -10.46
CA VAL A 607 2.90 31.04 -9.17
C VAL A 607 2.07 32.29 -8.95
N PHE A 608 2.68 33.47 -9.13
CA PHE A 608 1.99 34.74 -8.93
C PHE A 608 0.94 35.01 -10.00
N GLN A 609 1.21 34.64 -11.26
CA GLN A 609 0.24 34.77 -12.37
C GLN A 609 -0.99 33.89 -12.18
N GLY A 610 -0.82 32.67 -11.59
CA GLY A 610 -1.88 31.71 -11.33
C GLY A 610 -2.58 31.88 -9.98
N ALA A 611 -2.05 32.71 -9.09
CA ALA A 611 -2.56 32.87 -7.74
C ALA A 611 -3.89 33.66 -7.70
N SER A 612 -4.73 33.33 -6.73
CA SER A 612 -5.98 34.09 -6.48
C SER A 612 -5.65 35.46 -5.91
N ILE A 613 -6.37 36.46 -6.32
CA ILE A 613 -6.26 37.82 -5.74
C ILE A 613 -6.42 37.81 -4.21
N GLN A 614 -7.23 36.90 -3.67
CA GLN A 614 -7.48 36.76 -2.23
C GLN A 614 -6.19 36.57 -1.42
N GLN A 615 -5.21 35.91 -2.01
CA GLN A 615 -3.89 35.62 -1.38
C GLN A 615 -3.02 36.87 -1.28
N PHE A 616 -3.43 38.02 -1.82
CA PHE A 616 -2.72 39.31 -1.80
C PHE A 616 -3.56 40.44 -1.24
N MET A 617 -4.85 40.19 -0.96
CA MET A 617 -5.76 41.20 -0.42
C MET A 617 -5.35 41.66 0.97
N HIS A 618 -5.87 42.83 1.36
CA HIS A 618 -5.59 43.45 2.67
C HIS A 618 -4.09 43.72 2.89
N ASN A 619 -3.44 44.23 1.82
CA ASN A 619 -2.10 44.81 1.86
C ASN A 619 -2.17 46.30 1.57
N LYS A 620 -1.08 47.04 1.82
CA LYS A 620 -1.08 48.48 1.63
C LYS A 620 -1.28 48.88 0.15
N MET A 621 -0.41 48.38 -0.74
CA MET A 621 -0.41 48.87 -2.15
C MET A 621 0.39 47.91 -3.03
N LEU A 622 -0.11 46.66 -3.19
CA LEU A 622 0.46 45.71 -4.16
C LEU A 622 -0.13 46.02 -5.55
N CYS A 623 0.69 45.83 -6.59
CA CYS A 623 0.33 46.13 -7.96
C CYS A 623 0.91 45.10 -8.96
N ASP A 624 0.36 45.07 -10.18
CA ASP A 624 0.83 44.34 -11.35
C ASP A 624 0.39 42.86 -11.42
N VAL A 625 1.12 41.96 -11.99
CA VAL A 625 1.05 40.55 -12.39
C VAL A 625 -0.20 39.73 -11.96
N VAL A 626 -0.72 39.88 -10.75
CA VAL A 626 -1.88 39.12 -10.28
C VAL A 626 -3.17 39.73 -10.82
N LYS A 627 -4.01 38.93 -11.48
CA LYS A 627 -5.25 39.37 -12.10
C LYS A 627 -6.21 39.96 -11.06
N GLY A 628 -6.42 41.26 -11.15
CA GLY A 628 -7.32 42.04 -10.25
C GLY A 628 -6.60 43.03 -9.36
N LEU A 629 -5.27 43.01 -9.26
CA LEU A 629 -4.50 44.07 -8.66
C LEU A 629 -4.42 45.30 -9.63
N PRO A 630 -4.27 46.53 -9.09
CA PRO A 630 -4.09 47.73 -9.90
C PRO A 630 -2.75 47.66 -10.66
N PRO A 631 -2.64 48.23 -11.86
CA PRO A 631 -1.37 48.36 -12.55
C PRO A 631 -0.41 49.25 -11.76
N CYS A 632 0.90 48.92 -11.72
CA CYS A 632 1.90 49.76 -11.10
C CYS A 632 2.03 51.08 -11.87
N SER A 633 1.52 52.18 -11.31
CA SER A 633 1.68 53.48 -11.90
C SER A 633 3.15 53.93 -11.80
N SER A 634 3.80 54.20 -12.94
CA SER A 634 5.07 54.92 -12.98
C SER A 634 4.86 56.28 -12.28
N ALA A 635 5.54 56.49 -11.17
CA ALA A 635 5.49 57.73 -10.38
C ALA A 635 6.01 58.90 -11.22
N ILE A 636 5.12 59.69 -11.75
CA ILE A 636 5.42 61.06 -12.17
C ILE A 636 5.31 61.92 -10.92
N GLN A 637 6.43 62.50 -10.52
CA GLN A 637 6.49 63.56 -9.48
C GLN A 637 5.56 64.68 -9.86
N SER A 638 4.54 64.96 -9.07
CA SER A 638 3.91 66.28 -9.04
C SER A 638 3.80 66.73 -7.57
N ARG A 639 4.67 67.66 -7.20
CA ARG A 639 4.48 68.57 -6.07
C ARG A 639 3.32 69.54 -6.44
N GLY A 640 2.35 69.64 -5.59
CA GLY A 640 1.42 70.82 -5.63
C GLY A 640 -0.02 70.39 -5.34
N ASP A 641 -0.54 70.93 -4.28
CA ASP A 641 -1.90 71.22 -3.84
C ASP A 641 -2.42 70.42 -2.62
N ARG A 642 -1.97 70.98 -1.50
CA ARG A 642 -2.52 70.65 -0.17
C ARG A 642 -3.47 71.76 0.33
N GLU A 643 -4.44 72.24 -0.43
CA GLU A 643 -5.44 73.16 0.07
C GLU A 643 -6.91 72.94 -0.31
N GLY A 644 -7.24 72.00 -1.25
CA GLY A 644 -8.61 71.76 -1.66
C GLY A 644 -9.43 70.78 -0.78
N TYR A 645 -8.81 69.98 0.03
CA TYR A 645 -9.45 68.82 0.72
C TYR A 645 -10.16 69.13 2.04
N LYS A 646 -9.83 70.30 2.68
CA LYS A 646 -10.42 70.66 3.99
C LYS A 646 -11.83 71.11 3.97
N ILE A 647 -12.36 71.63 2.86
CA ILE A 647 -13.73 72.16 2.74
C ILE A 647 -14.76 71.03 2.36
N LEU A 648 -14.37 69.97 1.70
CA LEU A 648 -15.28 68.89 1.33
C LEU A 648 -15.62 67.93 2.47
N VAL A 649 -14.70 67.73 3.42
CA VAL A 649 -14.88 66.82 4.56
C VAL A 649 -15.84 67.41 5.64
N LEU A 650 -15.98 68.73 5.76
CA LEU A 650 -16.86 69.31 6.77
C LEU A 650 -18.35 69.22 6.41
N ALA A 651 -18.69 69.01 5.14
CA ALA A 651 -20.09 68.97 4.68
C ALA A 651 -20.65 67.55 4.54
N THR A 652 -19.79 66.54 4.34
CA THR A 652 -20.26 65.16 4.03
C THR A 652 -20.37 64.28 5.25
N VAL A 653 -19.62 64.57 6.34
CA VAL A 653 -19.62 63.73 7.56
C VAL A 653 -20.96 63.76 8.32
N PRO A 654 -21.66 64.89 8.47
CA PRO A 654 -22.96 64.89 9.14
C PRO A 654 -24.08 64.20 8.34
N ALA A 655 -24.00 64.21 7.00
CA ALA A 655 -24.97 63.52 6.14
C ALA A 655 -24.82 61.99 6.17
N LEU A 656 -23.57 61.49 6.24
CA LEU A 656 -23.29 60.04 6.36
C LEU A 656 -23.70 59.47 7.72
N ILE A 657 -23.49 60.22 8.81
CA ILE A 657 -23.89 59.81 10.15
C ILE A 657 -25.42 59.72 10.28
N SER A 658 -26.17 60.64 9.70
CA SER A 658 -27.65 60.60 9.69
C SER A 658 -28.16 59.41 8.86
N LEU A 659 -27.49 59.02 7.78
CA LEU A 659 -27.87 57.90 6.92
C LEU A 659 -27.58 56.54 7.64
N VAL A 660 -26.49 56.43 8.37
CA VAL A 660 -26.16 55.22 9.17
C VAL A 660 -27.14 55.06 10.33
N VAL A 661 -27.55 56.15 11.01
CA VAL A 661 -28.54 56.05 12.10
C VAL A 661 -29.90 55.60 11.56
N VAL A 662 -30.34 56.09 10.39
CA VAL A 662 -31.58 55.65 9.74
C VAL A 662 -31.48 54.18 9.31
N ALA A 663 -30.33 53.73 8.78
CA ALA A 663 -30.11 52.33 8.41
C ALA A 663 -30.13 51.36 9.61
N VAL A 664 -29.53 51.77 10.74
CA VAL A 664 -29.55 50.98 12.00
C VAL A 664 -30.98 50.94 12.59
N LEU A 665 -31.74 52.04 12.55
CA LEU A 665 -33.15 52.04 12.98
C LEU A 665 -34.02 51.15 12.07
N LEU A 666 -33.76 51.11 10.75
CA LEU A 666 -34.46 50.22 9.83
C LEU A 666 -34.11 48.76 10.04
N MET A 667 -32.85 48.43 10.38
CA MET A 667 -32.46 47.06 10.78
C MET A 667 -33.18 46.63 12.06
N PHE A 668 -33.27 47.46 13.08
CA PHE A 668 -34.02 47.16 14.32
C PHE A 668 -35.53 46.98 14.11
N CYS A 669 -36.11 47.63 13.13
CA CYS A 669 -37.50 47.41 12.74
C CYS A 669 -37.72 46.14 11.90
N HIS A 670 -36.69 45.65 11.21
CA HIS A 670 -36.81 44.42 10.37
C HIS A 670 -36.70 43.12 11.18
N GLU A 671 -36.02 43.14 12.33
CA GLU A 671 -35.87 41.94 13.17
C GLU A 671 -37.14 41.55 13.97
N ARG A 672 -38.20 42.43 13.99
CA ARG A 672 -39.44 42.11 14.72
C ARG A 672 -40.51 41.35 13.95
N LYS A 673 -40.21 40.88 12.72
CA LYS A 673 -41.18 40.09 11.92
C LYS A 673 -40.51 38.86 11.33
N LYS A 674 -40.23 37.88 12.16
CA LYS A 674 -40.08 36.47 11.70
C LYS A 674 -41.20 35.62 12.29
N PRO A 675 -41.96 34.90 11.46
CA PRO A 675 -42.97 33.95 11.95
C PRO A 675 -42.25 32.72 12.54
N LYS A 676 -42.80 32.17 13.61
CA LYS A 676 -42.45 30.87 14.17
C LYS A 676 -42.78 29.82 13.14
N GLU A 677 -41.79 29.10 12.64
CA GLU A 677 -41.97 27.82 11.95
C GLU A 677 -41.93 26.67 12.96
N THR A 678 -42.92 25.84 12.84
CA THR A 678 -43.19 24.64 13.59
C THR A 678 -42.19 23.53 13.27
N ASN A 679 -41.68 22.89 14.29
CA ASN A 679 -40.88 21.65 14.21
C ASN A 679 -41.62 20.55 13.42
N THR A 680 -41.01 20.07 12.37
CA THR A 680 -41.22 18.71 11.88
C THR A 680 -39.88 17.98 11.88
N ASP A 681 -39.80 16.95 12.70
CA ASP A 681 -38.68 16.05 12.79
C ASP A 681 -38.34 15.46 11.40
N LYS A 682 -37.14 15.75 10.91
CA LYS A 682 -36.47 14.96 9.87
C LYS A 682 -35.13 14.51 10.42
N VAL A 683 -35.03 13.21 10.58
CA VAL A 683 -33.82 12.43 10.83
C VAL A 683 -32.74 12.90 9.87
N THR A 684 -31.77 13.65 10.37
CA THR A 684 -30.58 14.05 9.62
C THR A 684 -29.57 12.93 9.75
N GLN A 685 -29.49 12.07 8.73
CA GLN A 685 -28.37 11.16 8.58
C GLN A 685 -27.08 11.98 8.43
N ALA A 686 -26.07 11.67 9.21
CA ALA A 686 -24.80 12.34 9.22
C ALA A 686 -24.11 12.26 7.83
N ILE A 687 -23.90 13.41 7.21
CA ILE A 687 -23.13 13.55 5.99
C ILE A 687 -21.71 13.92 6.42
N THR A 688 -20.74 13.05 6.18
CA THR A 688 -19.33 13.33 6.52
C THR A 688 -18.68 14.07 5.37
N PHE A 689 -18.27 15.32 5.61
CA PHE A 689 -17.53 16.15 4.66
C PHE A 689 -16.11 16.38 5.15
N SER A 690 -15.15 16.36 4.22
CA SER A 690 -13.84 16.97 4.41
C SER A 690 -13.49 17.72 3.12
N ILE A 691 -13.71 19.01 3.11
CA ILE A 691 -13.21 19.93 2.08
C ILE A 691 -12.37 20.98 2.82
N TRP A 692 -11.22 21.30 2.27
CA TRP A 692 -10.24 22.25 2.85
C TRP A 692 -10.71 23.73 2.85
N SER A 693 -11.99 23.98 2.82
CA SER A 693 -12.59 25.32 2.93
C SER A 693 -13.79 25.28 3.87
N VAL A 694 -14.04 26.42 4.50
CA VAL A 694 -15.03 26.66 5.57
C VAL A 694 -16.50 26.40 5.18
N ASP A 695 -16.82 26.11 3.91
CA ASP A 695 -18.20 25.97 3.41
C ASP A 695 -18.43 24.73 2.54
N GLY A 696 -18.09 23.55 3.07
CA GLY A 696 -18.17 22.27 2.34
C GLY A 696 -19.55 21.90 1.81
N ALA A 697 -20.63 22.25 2.50
CA ALA A 697 -22.00 21.95 2.06
C ALA A 697 -22.40 22.74 0.80
N ASN A 698 -21.87 23.95 0.65
CA ASN A 698 -22.15 24.82 -0.49
C ASN A 698 -21.38 24.34 -1.74
N VAL A 699 -20.12 23.93 -1.59
CA VAL A 699 -19.30 23.35 -2.68
C VAL A 699 -19.92 22.05 -3.21
N PHE A 700 -20.45 21.20 -2.34
CA PHE A 700 -21.20 20.01 -2.75
C PHE A 700 -22.38 20.34 -3.67
N LYS A 701 -23.20 21.29 -3.26
CA LYS A 701 -24.36 21.71 -4.05
C LYS A 701 -23.94 22.28 -5.41
N GLN A 702 -22.90 23.10 -5.43
CA GLN A 702 -22.34 23.65 -6.66
C GLN A 702 -21.79 22.57 -7.61
N ILE A 703 -21.17 21.49 -7.12
CA ILE A 703 -20.69 20.37 -7.93
C ILE A 703 -21.88 19.62 -8.56
N ILE A 704 -22.92 19.33 -7.80
CA ILE A 704 -24.14 18.69 -8.30
C ILE A 704 -24.78 19.55 -9.42
N GLU A 705 -24.89 20.85 -9.20
CA GLU A 705 -25.39 21.79 -10.19
C GLU A 705 -24.48 21.88 -11.42
N ALA A 706 -23.17 22.03 -11.24
CA ALA A 706 -22.19 22.15 -12.31
C ALA A 706 -22.05 20.90 -13.18
N THR A 707 -22.36 19.72 -12.65
CA THR A 707 -22.36 18.45 -13.39
C THR A 707 -23.75 18.04 -13.87
N ASN A 708 -24.77 18.89 -13.64
CA ASN A 708 -26.16 18.57 -13.91
C ASN A 708 -26.54 17.17 -13.36
N ASN A 709 -26.30 16.97 -12.06
CA ASN A 709 -26.49 15.72 -11.33
C ASN A 709 -25.71 14.52 -11.96
N PHE A 710 -24.44 14.76 -12.34
CA PHE A 710 -23.58 13.77 -12.99
C PHE A 710 -24.12 13.25 -14.34
N SER A 711 -24.63 14.16 -15.17
CA SER A 711 -25.07 13.86 -16.52
C SER A 711 -23.91 13.38 -17.41
N GLU A 712 -24.20 12.48 -18.32
CA GLU A 712 -23.23 11.91 -19.28
C GLU A 712 -22.53 12.99 -20.13
N MET A 713 -23.16 14.13 -20.37
CA MET A 713 -22.58 15.26 -21.11
C MET A 713 -21.33 15.86 -20.43
N HIS A 714 -21.20 15.69 -19.13
CA HIS A 714 -20.06 16.17 -18.33
C HIS A 714 -19.07 15.04 -18.01
N CYS A 715 -19.33 13.80 -18.45
CA CYS A 715 -18.45 12.65 -18.22
C CYS A 715 -17.23 12.76 -19.14
N ILE A 716 -16.03 12.74 -18.54
CA ILE A 716 -14.74 12.82 -19.24
C ILE A 716 -13.99 11.49 -19.23
N GLY A 717 -14.43 10.52 -18.41
CA GLY A 717 -13.84 9.19 -18.35
C GLY A 717 -14.68 8.21 -17.54
N ILE A 718 -14.66 6.94 -17.94
CA ILE A 718 -15.31 5.84 -17.23
C ILE A 718 -14.26 4.79 -16.94
N GLY A 719 -14.08 4.42 -15.67
CA GLY A 719 -13.17 3.39 -15.21
C GLY A 719 -13.90 2.27 -14.47
N GLY A 720 -13.18 1.21 -14.11
CA GLY A 720 -13.75 0.06 -13.42
C GLY A 720 -14.39 0.37 -12.05
N TYR A 721 -13.90 1.40 -11.37
CA TYR A 721 -14.35 1.76 -10.03
C TYR A 721 -15.24 3.01 -9.98
N GLY A 722 -15.35 3.79 -11.07
CA GLY A 722 -16.11 5.03 -11.07
C GLY A 722 -16.06 5.78 -12.39
N SER A 723 -16.91 6.81 -12.49
CA SER A 723 -16.97 7.74 -13.63
C SER A 723 -16.46 9.11 -13.22
N VAL A 724 -15.65 9.74 -14.07
CA VAL A 724 -15.06 11.06 -13.83
C VAL A 724 -15.82 12.13 -14.62
N TYR A 725 -16.18 13.22 -13.94
CA TYR A 725 -16.95 14.33 -14.51
C TYR A 725 -16.18 15.63 -14.41
N LYS A 726 -16.33 16.48 -15.41
CA LYS A 726 -15.80 17.85 -15.38
C LYS A 726 -16.83 18.77 -14.74
N ALA A 727 -16.49 19.34 -13.58
CA ALA A 727 -17.31 20.31 -12.86
C ALA A 727 -16.71 21.72 -13.00
N LYS A 728 -17.43 22.63 -13.64
CA LYS A 728 -17.06 24.05 -13.73
C LYS A 728 -17.94 24.85 -12.79
N LEU A 729 -17.36 25.32 -11.68
CA LEU A 729 -18.11 26.09 -10.67
C LEU A 729 -18.43 27.53 -11.13
N ALA A 730 -19.31 28.20 -10.40
CA ALA A 730 -19.65 29.59 -10.62
C ALA A 730 -18.44 30.53 -10.45
N THR A 731 -17.45 30.14 -9.63
CA THR A 731 -16.16 30.81 -9.44
C THR A 731 -15.23 30.70 -10.65
N ARG A 732 -15.62 30.00 -11.71
CA ARG A 732 -14.82 29.59 -12.90
C ARG A 732 -13.76 28.56 -12.65
N GLU A 733 -13.57 28.07 -11.45
CA GLU A 733 -12.71 26.94 -11.15
C GLU A 733 -13.24 25.66 -11.77
N ILE A 734 -12.36 24.82 -12.27
CA ILE A 734 -12.70 23.56 -12.93
C ILE A 734 -12.08 22.41 -12.13
N PHE A 735 -12.93 21.45 -11.75
CA PHE A 735 -12.53 20.27 -11.02
C PHE A 735 -12.85 19.01 -11.81
N ALA A 736 -12.05 17.95 -11.57
CA ALA A 736 -12.39 16.58 -11.97
C ALA A 736 -13.05 15.88 -10.78
N VAL A 737 -14.27 15.38 -10.97
CA VAL A 737 -15.06 14.74 -9.91
C VAL A 737 -15.26 13.27 -10.24
N LYS A 738 -14.59 12.39 -9.50
CA LYS A 738 -14.70 10.93 -9.67
C LYS A 738 -15.84 10.41 -8.80
N LYS A 739 -16.95 10.03 -9.41
CA LYS A 739 -18.09 9.40 -8.75
C LYS A 739 -17.89 7.89 -8.74
N ILE A 740 -17.87 7.29 -7.55
CA ILE A 740 -17.69 5.84 -7.38
C ILE A 740 -19.00 5.13 -7.73
N HIS A 741 -18.91 4.04 -8.50
CA HIS A 741 -20.08 3.22 -8.84
C HIS A 741 -20.59 2.49 -7.60
N MET A 742 -21.90 2.64 -7.33
CA MET A 742 -22.58 1.91 -6.26
C MET A 742 -23.24 0.71 -6.92
N ILE A 743 -22.57 -0.43 -6.93
CA ILE A 743 -23.16 -1.71 -7.37
C ILE A 743 -23.65 -2.39 -6.11
N GLU A 744 -24.94 -2.73 -6.04
CA GLU A 744 -25.58 -3.26 -4.82
C GLU A 744 -24.93 -4.55 -4.30
N ASP A 745 -24.30 -5.36 -5.15
CA ASP A 745 -23.63 -6.60 -4.79
C ASP A 745 -22.13 -6.44 -4.42
N GLU A 746 -21.51 -5.26 -4.65
CA GLU A 746 -20.08 -5.00 -4.40
C GLU A 746 -19.83 -3.78 -3.48
N CYS A 747 -20.77 -3.42 -2.65
CA CYS A 747 -20.73 -2.20 -1.83
C CYS A 747 -19.46 -2.09 -0.95
N CYS A 748 -18.93 -3.21 -0.46
CA CYS A 748 -17.75 -3.25 0.42
C CYS A 748 -16.42 -3.07 -0.34
N LEU A 749 -16.32 -3.57 -1.58
CA LEU A 749 -15.11 -3.39 -2.40
C LEU A 749 -14.92 -1.92 -2.81
N ASN A 750 -16.00 -1.27 -3.19
CA ASN A 750 -15.99 0.13 -3.61
C ASN A 750 -15.73 1.09 -2.45
N GLU A 751 -16.16 0.76 -1.23
CA GLU A 751 -15.83 1.51 -0.03
C GLU A 751 -14.34 1.41 0.33
N THR A 752 -13.80 0.22 0.24
CA THR A 752 -12.37 -0.02 0.51
C THR A 752 -11.47 0.73 -0.49
N VAL A 753 -11.84 0.76 -1.78
CA VAL A 753 -11.12 1.51 -2.82
C VAL A 753 -11.22 3.01 -2.57
N PHE A 754 -12.42 3.51 -2.25
CA PHE A 754 -12.66 4.92 -1.93
C PHE A 754 -11.83 5.38 -0.72
N ASN A 755 -11.85 4.62 0.37
CA ASN A 755 -11.10 4.96 1.57
C ASN A 755 -9.58 4.87 1.36
N ARG A 756 -9.08 3.88 0.61
CA ARG A 756 -7.65 3.77 0.26
C ARG A 756 -7.15 4.94 -0.57
N GLU A 757 -7.93 5.37 -1.55
CA GLU A 757 -7.58 6.49 -2.40
C GLU A 757 -7.49 7.80 -1.59
N ILE A 758 -8.43 8.02 -0.67
CA ILE A 758 -8.39 9.13 0.28
C ILE A 758 -7.17 9.00 1.20
N GLU A 759 -7.01 7.86 1.85
CA GLU A 759 -5.92 7.65 2.83
C GLU A 759 -4.54 7.83 2.21
N SER A 760 -4.35 7.34 0.98
CA SER A 760 -3.10 7.50 0.25
C SER A 760 -2.87 8.97 -0.11
N LEU A 761 -3.83 9.61 -0.76
CA LEU A 761 -3.69 11.00 -1.26
C LEU A 761 -3.71 12.06 -0.15
N MET A 762 -4.28 11.78 1.01
CA MET A 762 -4.19 12.67 2.16
C MET A 762 -2.78 12.72 2.76
N LYS A 763 -2.00 11.65 2.58
CA LYS A 763 -0.62 11.54 3.09
C LYS A 763 0.44 11.98 2.06
N ILE A 764 0.05 12.18 0.79
CA ILE A 764 0.96 12.47 -0.32
C ILE A 764 0.76 13.90 -0.80
N ARG A 765 1.86 14.64 -0.94
CA ARG A 765 1.89 15.96 -1.58
C ARG A 765 3.14 16.06 -2.46
N HIS A 766 2.96 15.98 -3.76
CA HIS A 766 4.05 16.10 -4.72
C HIS A 766 3.56 16.74 -6.02
N ARG A 767 4.36 17.59 -6.65
CA ARG A 767 3.98 18.34 -7.86
C ARG A 767 3.58 17.46 -9.05
N ASN A 768 4.07 16.22 -9.08
CA ASN A 768 3.79 15.24 -10.14
C ASN A 768 2.84 14.13 -9.66
N ILE A 769 2.04 14.40 -8.63
CA ILE A 769 0.95 13.56 -8.14
C ILE A 769 -0.32 14.40 -8.11
N ILE A 770 -1.41 13.83 -8.59
CA ILE A 770 -2.70 14.53 -8.68
C ILE A 770 -3.16 15.01 -7.31
N LYS A 771 -3.64 16.26 -7.24
CA LYS A 771 -4.09 16.87 -5.99
C LYS A 771 -5.55 16.50 -5.71
N LEU A 772 -5.80 15.93 -4.54
CA LEU A 772 -7.14 15.72 -4.01
C LEU A 772 -7.53 16.95 -3.21
N PHE A 773 -8.61 17.64 -3.62
CA PHE A 773 -9.16 18.82 -2.93
C PHE A 773 -10.18 18.47 -1.86
N GLY A 774 -10.88 17.35 -2.02
CA GLY A 774 -11.87 16.91 -1.05
C GLY A 774 -12.60 15.66 -1.49
N TYR A 775 -13.46 15.18 -0.61
CA TYR A 775 -14.32 14.03 -0.89
C TYR A 775 -15.70 14.19 -0.23
N CYS A 776 -16.66 13.47 -0.75
CA CYS A 776 -17.99 13.37 -0.18
C CYS A 776 -18.43 11.91 -0.07
N SER A 777 -18.99 11.56 1.09
CA SER A 777 -19.65 10.27 1.31
C SER A 777 -21.06 10.54 1.85
N SER A 778 -22.08 10.16 1.10
CA SER A 778 -23.49 10.34 1.46
C SER A 778 -24.32 9.16 1.00
N SER A 779 -25.56 9.06 1.46
CA SER A 779 -26.55 8.07 0.96
C SER A 779 -26.90 8.24 -0.53
N GLN A 780 -26.60 9.41 -1.12
CA GLN A 780 -26.81 9.70 -2.54
C GLN A 780 -25.61 9.37 -3.42
N GLY A 781 -24.46 8.98 -2.85
CA GLY A 781 -23.26 8.59 -3.56
C GLY A 781 -21.97 9.06 -2.90
N ARG A 782 -20.86 8.48 -3.37
CA ARG A 782 -19.51 8.82 -2.94
C ARG A 782 -18.75 9.41 -4.12
N PHE A 783 -18.01 10.50 -3.91
CA PHE A 783 -17.17 11.09 -4.94
C PHE A 783 -15.96 11.80 -4.37
N LEU A 784 -14.92 11.87 -5.19
CA LEU A 784 -13.62 12.47 -4.93
C LEU A 784 -13.46 13.69 -5.85
N ILE A 785 -12.88 14.77 -5.36
CA ILE A 785 -12.70 16.04 -6.08
C ILE A 785 -11.22 16.26 -6.30
N TYR A 786 -10.80 16.30 -7.55
CA TYR A 786 -9.41 16.43 -7.97
C TYR A 786 -9.12 17.68 -8.76
N GLU A 787 -7.85 18.03 -8.85
CA GLU A 787 -7.33 18.95 -9.86
C GLU A 787 -7.72 18.49 -11.26
N TYR A 788 -8.21 19.41 -12.10
CA TYR A 788 -8.56 19.11 -13.48
C TYR A 788 -7.34 19.26 -14.38
N MET A 789 -6.87 18.17 -14.97
CA MET A 789 -5.73 18.14 -15.90
C MET A 789 -6.22 18.26 -17.33
N GLU A 790 -5.99 19.42 -17.95
CA GLU A 790 -6.58 19.80 -19.23
C GLU A 790 -6.05 19.00 -20.42
N GLY A 791 -4.81 18.52 -20.36
CA GLY A 791 -4.19 17.68 -21.39
C GLY A 791 -4.76 16.24 -21.44
N GLY A 792 -5.50 15.79 -20.39
CA GLY A 792 -6.07 14.44 -20.32
C GLY A 792 -5.02 13.39 -20.04
N ASP A 793 -5.33 12.11 -20.29
CA ASP A 793 -4.41 11.00 -20.04
C ASP A 793 -3.41 10.77 -21.18
N LEU A 794 -2.24 10.26 -20.80
CA LEU A 794 -1.13 9.99 -21.72
C LEU A 794 -1.50 8.92 -22.77
N ALA A 795 -2.30 7.92 -22.41
CA ALA A 795 -2.71 6.86 -23.34
C ALA A 795 -3.55 7.40 -24.49
N LYS A 796 -4.51 8.31 -24.20
CA LYS A 796 -5.29 8.97 -25.25
C LYS A 796 -4.42 9.89 -26.11
N THR A 797 -3.45 10.56 -25.49
CA THR A 797 -2.52 11.44 -26.20
C THR A 797 -1.63 10.65 -27.17
N LEU A 798 -1.14 9.46 -26.78
CA LEU A 798 -0.35 8.60 -27.66
C LEU A 798 -1.17 7.94 -28.79
N LYS A 799 -2.46 7.70 -28.57
CA LYS A 799 -3.36 7.12 -29.60
C LYS A 799 -3.80 8.14 -30.67
N ASP A 800 -3.82 9.41 -30.35
CA ASP A 800 -4.13 10.47 -31.30
C ASP A 800 -2.86 10.90 -32.03
N ASP A 801 -2.75 10.60 -33.33
CA ASP A 801 -1.54 10.87 -34.12
C ASP A 801 -1.12 12.34 -34.10
N LYS A 802 -2.04 13.28 -34.10
CA LYS A 802 -1.72 14.71 -34.03
C LYS A 802 -1.11 15.08 -32.68
N ARG A 803 -1.74 14.67 -31.62
CA ARG A 803 -1.26 14.94 -30.27
C ARG A 803 0.02 14.16 -29.94
N ALA A 804 0.19 12.93 -30.46
CA ALA A 804 1.40 12.14 -30.31
C ALA A 804 2.62 12.81 -30.96
N ILE A 805 2.44 13.53 -32.11
CA ILE A 805 3.48 14.32 -32.75
C ILE A 805 3.81 15.59 -31.95
N GLU A 806 2.83 16.20 -31.28
CA GLU A 806 3.07 17.33 -30.37
C GLU A 806 3.94 16.93 -29.17
N LEU A 807 3.88 15.65 -28.74
CA LEU A 807 4.81 15.09 -27.76
C LEU A 807 6.16 14.79 -28.40
N ASP A 808 6.95 15.82 -28.67
CA ASP A 808 8.33 15.68 -29.15
C ASP A 808 9.23 14.92 -28.15
N TRP A 809 10.41 14.52 -28.58
CA TRP A 809 11.35 13.74 -27.77
C TRP A 809 11.72 14.41 -26.43
N ARG A 810 11.84 15.74 -26.38
CA ARG A 810 12.17 16.47 -25.16
C ARG A 810 11.01 16.40 -24.15
N ARG A 811 9.77 16.58 -24.62
CA ARG A 811 8.58 16.46 -23.77
C ARG A 811 8.43 15.04 -23.23
N ARG A 812 8.68 14.01 -24.04
CA ARG A 812 8.65 12.60 -23.59
C ARG A 812 9.68 12.33 -22.49
N ILE A 813 10.90 12.86 -22.64
CA ILE A 813 11.92 12.77 -21.59
C ILE A 813 11.45 13.46 -20.30
N HIS A 814 10.88 14.67 -20.39
CA HIS A 814 10.39 15.40 -19.20
C HIS A 814 9.24 14.68 -18.49
N ILE A 815 8.29 14.10 -19.24
CA ILE A 815 7.20 13.31 -18.69
C ILE A 815 7.75 12.14 -17.85
N MET A 816 8.75 11.43 -18.35
CA MET A 816 9.33 10.30 -17.59
C MET A 816 10.14 10.75 -16.37
N LEU A 817 10.80 11.89 -16.44
CA LEU A 817 11.46 12.50 -15.28
C LEU A 817 10.41 12.89 -14.19
N ASP A 818 9.29 13.46 -14.60
CA ASP A 818 8.20 13.79 -13.68
C ASP A 818 7.66 12.54 -12.98
N VAL A 819 7.44 11.45 -13.73
CA VAL A 819 6.92 10.18 -13.19
C VAL A 819 7.94 9.53 -12.24
N VAL A 820 9.22 9.45 -12.61
CA VAL A 820 10.22 8.80 -11.74
C VAL A 820 10.48 9.60 -10.46
N HIS A 821 10.41 10.95 -10.51
CA HIS A 821 10.51 11.78 -9.32
C HIS A 821 9.32 11.54 -8.37
N ALA A 822 8.10 11.41 -8.90
CA ALA A 822 6.93 11.07 -8.11
C ALA A 822 7.05 9.68 -7.47
N LEU A 823 7.56 8.68 -8.21
CA LEU A 823 7.82 7.33 -7.68
C LEU A 823 8.90 7.34 -6.59
N ALA A 824 10.01 8.07 -6.82
CA ALA A 824 11.07 8.20 -5.81
C ALA A 824 10.53 8.82 -4.51
N TYR A 825 9.69 9.84 -4.62
CA TYR A 825 9.01 10.44 -3.49
C TYR A 825 8.10 9.44 -2.75
N MET A 826 7.22 8.72 -3.45
CA MET A 826 6.29 7.77 -2.82
C MET A 826 7.00 6.62 -2.12
N HIS A 827 8.09 6.11 -2.72
CA HIS A 827 8.81 4.95 -2.20
C HIS A 827 9.79 5.27 -1.07
N HIS A 828 10.35 6.49 -1.05
CA HIS A 828 11.50 6.79 -0.18
C HIS A 828 11.34 8.02 0.69
N ASP A 829 10.44 8.96 0.34
CA ASP A 829 10.30 10.22 1.05
C ASP A 829 9.02 10.27 1.90
N CYS A 830 8.08 9.35 1.67
CA CYS A 830 6.92 9.17 2.53
C CYS A 830 7.29 8.44 3.83
N SER A 831 6.68 8.83 4.94
CA SER A 831 6.90 8.24 6.27
C SER A 831 6.66 6.71 6.32
N SER A 832 5.82 6.21 5.43
CA SER A 832 5.70 4.80 5.09
C SER A 832 5.70 4.71 3.57
N PRO A 833 6.51 3.86 2.93
CA PRO A 833 6.54 3.72 1.49
C PRO A 833 5.16 3.43 0.94
N ILE A 834 4.78 4.13 -0.12
CA ILE A 834 3.50 3.95 -0.79
C ILE A 834 3.76 3.37 -2.17
N VAL A 835 3.18 2.21 -2.45
CA VAL A 835 3.27 1.54 -3.74
C VAL A 835 1.97 1.74 -4.48
N HIS A 836 2.03 2.27 -5.69
CA HIS A 836 0.85 2.61 -6.50
C HIS A 836 0.17 1.38 -7.08
N ARG A 837 0.94 0.42 -7.58
CA ARG A 837 0.54 -0.87 -8.18
C ARG A 837 -0.18 -0.79 -9.53
N ASP A 838 -0.40 0.40 -10.05
CA ASP A 838 -1.06 0.59 -11.35
C ASP A 838 -0.46 1.80 -12.12
N ILE A 839 0.87 1.81 -12.28
CA ILE A 839 1.59 2.81 -13.07
C ILE A 839 1.42 2.46 -14.56
N THR A 840 0.53 3.19 -15.23
CA THR A 840 0.15 2.98 -16.63
C THR A 840 -0.06 4.30 -17.35
N SER A 841 -0.03 4.31 -18.68
CA SER A 841 -0.29 5.51 -19.47
C SER A 841 -1.70 6.09 -19.26
N ASN A 842 -2.69 5.30 -18.84
CA ASN A 842 -4.03 5.78 -18.49
C ASN A 842 -4.03 6.59 -17.18
N ASN A 843 -3.12 6.30 -16.27
CA ASN A 843 -3.04 6.90 -14.94
C ASN A 843 -2.01 8.04 -14.87
N ILE A 844 -1.39 8.39 -16.00
CA ILE A 844 -0.54 9.58 -16.13
C ILE A 844 -1.36 10.67 -16.83
N LEU A 845 -1.68 11.73 -16.08
CA LEU A 845 -2.43 12.88 -16.58
C LEU A 845 -1.48 14.01 -16.96
N LEU A 846 -1.82 14.74 -18.00
CA LEU A 846 -1.04 15.85 -18.54
C LEU A 846 -1.79 17.17 -18.38
N ASP A 847 -1.08 18.26 -18.09
CA ASP A 847 -1.62 19.62 -18.24
C ASP A 847 -1.38 20.16 -19.66
N LEU A 848 -1.72 21.42 -19.94
CA LEU A 848 -1.51 22.05 -21.23
C LEU A 848 -0.03 22.24 -21.60
N GLU A 849 0.87 22.21 -20.61
CA GLU A 849 2.32 22.35 -20.79
C GLU A 849 3.02 20.99 -20.82
N PHE A 850 2.28 19.89 -20.84
CA PHE A 850 2.73 18.50 -20.78
C PHE A 850 3.48 18.13 -19.48
N ARG A 851 3.22 18.82 -18.35
CA ARG A 851 3.64 18.35 -17.02
C ARG A 851 2.83 17.10 -16.68
N ALA A 852 3.51 16.06 -16.23
CA ALA A 852 2.88 14.79 -15.89
C ALA A 852 2.56 14.68 -14.39
N CYS A 853 1.37 14.14 -14.09
CA CYS A 853 0.94 13.79 -12.74
C CYS A 853 0.42 12.36 -12.69
N ILE A 854 0.85 11.60 -11.66
CA ILE A 854 0.32 10.26 -11.38
C ILE A 854 -1.06 10.40 -10.73
N SER A 855 -2.02 9.62 -11.18
CA SER A 855 -3.42 9.63 -10.72
C SER A 855 -3.94 8.22 -10.44
N ASP A 856 -5.14 8.10 -9.89
CA ASP A 856 -5.88 6.86 -9.57
C ASP A 856 -5.18 5.97 -8.53
N PHE A 857 -5.22 6.41 -7.28
CA PHE A 857 -4.66 5.73 -6.11
C PHE A 857 -5.58 4.65 -5.51
N GLY A 858 -6.64 4.25 -6.21
CA GLY A 858 -7.60 3.24 -5.73
C GLY A 858 -6.97 1.85 -5.46
N THR A 859 -5.85 1.56 -6.12
CA THR A 859 -5.07 0.33 -5.91
C THR A 859 -3.85 0.52 -5.01
N ALA A 860 -3.53 1.75 -4.63
CA ALA A 860 -2.32 2.05 -3.87
C ALA A 860 -2.29 1.34 -2.50
N LYS A 861 -1.09 1.04 -2.03
CA LYS A 861 -0.86 0.43 -0.72
C LYS A 861 0.26 1.12 0.03
N VAL A 862 -0.04 1.52 1.26
CA VAL A 862 0.97 1.93 2.23
C VAL A 862 1.68 0.68 2.73
N LEU A 863 2.98 0.58 2.52
CA LEU A 863 3.76 -0.57 2.98
C LEU A 863 4.00 -0.50 4.48
N ASN A 864 3.81 -1.64 5.15
CA ASN A 864 4.20 -1.77 6.52
C ASN A 864 5.68 -2.19 6.59
N ILE A 865 6.55 -1.31 7.14
CA ILE A 865 8.00 -1.52 7.21
C ILE A 865 8.35 -2.76 8.06
N TYR A 866 7.48 -3.17 8.97
CA TYR A 866 7.71 -4.27 9.92
C TYR A 866 6.73 -5.45 9.77
N GLY A 867 5.89 -5.45 8.71
CA GLY A 867 4.86 -6.47 8.48
C GLY A 867 4.94 -7.13 7.10
N ARG A 868 4.24 -8.24 6.93
CA ARG A 868 4.04 -8.85 5.62
C ARG A 868 3.07 -7.97 4.81
N ASN A 869 3.52 -7.48 3.66
CA ASN A 869 2.73 -6.62 2.79
C ASN A 869 1.87 -7.44 1.82
N HIS A 870 1.12 -8.43 2.34
CA HIS A 870 0.21 -9.23 1.52
C HIS A 870 -0.94 -8.38 0.98
N THR A 871 -1.27 -8.58 -0.28
CA THR A 871 -2.41 -7.92 -0.93
C THR A 871 -2.87 -8.70 -2.15
N ARG A 872 -4.14 -8.53 -2.53
CA ARG A 872 -4.66 -9.10 -3.77
C ARG A 872 -3.92 -8.53 -4.98
N LEU A 873 -3.79 -9.33 -6.02
CA LEU A 873 -3.28 -8.89 -7.31
C LEU A 873 -4.14 -7.71 -7.80
N ALA A 874 -3.49 -6.58 -8.02
CA ALA A 874 -4.11 -5.38 -8.56
C ALA A 874 -3.17 -4.74 -9.58
N GLY A 875 -3.73 -4.04 -10.56
CA GLY A 875 -3.00 -3.37 -11.62
C GLY A 875 -3.44 -3.81 -13.01
N THR A 876 -2.94 -3.13 -14.03
CA THR A 876 -3.35 -3.29 -15.42
C THR A 876 -2.49 -4.36 -16.11
N LYS A 877 -3.14 -5.32 -16.78
CA LYS A 877 -2.45 -6.36 -17.57
C LYS A 877 -1.52 -5.71 -18.62
N GLY A 878 -0.27 -6.21 -18.68
CA GLY A 878 0.77 -5.67 -19.54
C GLY A 878 1.78 -4.78 -18.83
N TYR A 879 1.44 -4.20 -17.66
CA TYR A 879 2.33 -3.43 -16.80
C TYR A 879 2.69 -4.13 -15.50
N LEU A 880 2.00 -5.23 -15.20
CA LEU A 880 2.19 -5.99 -13.97
C LEU A 880 3.59 -6.61 -13.92
N ALA A 881 4.28 -6.39 -12.82
CA ALA A 881 5.56 -7.01 -12.56
C ALA A 881 5.42 -8.54 -12.41
N PRO A 882 6.34 -9.34 -12.98
CA PRO A 882 6.20 -10.80 -13.03
C PRO A 882 6.12 -11.45 -11.65
N GLU A 883 6.75 -10.88 -10.63
CA GLU A 883 6.67 -11.42 -9.26
C GLU A 883 5.26 -11.34 -8.67
N LEU A 884 4.43 -10.38 -9.08
CA LEU A 884 3.05 -10.27 -8.60
C LEU A 884 2.16 -11.45 -9.02
N ALA A 885 2.62 -12.25 -10.00
CA ALA A 885 1.98 -13.51 -10.35
C ALA A 885 2.34 -14.65 -9.37
N TYR A 886 3.38 -14.50 -8.55
CA TYR A 886 3.93 -15.57 -7.71
C TYR A 886 3.98 -15.24 -6.22
N THR A 887 3.77 -13.98 -5.83
CA THR A 887 3.82 -13.55 -4.43
C THR A 887 2.75 -12.52 -4.15
N GLU A 888 2.11 -12.68 -3.01
CA GLU A 888 1.20 -11.68 -2.46
C GLU A 888 1.94 -10.55 -1.74
N ASN A 889 3.24 -10.71 -1.53
CA ASN A 889 4.05 -9.69 -0.88
C ASN A 889 4.46 -8.61 -1.88
N VAL A 890 3.83 -7.46 -1.79
CA VAL A 890 4.10 -6.30 -2.65
C VAL A 890 5.28 -5.51 -2.10
N THR A 891 6.18 -5.15 -2.99
CA THR A 891 7.30 -4.25 -2.71
C THR A 891 7.28 -3.08 -3.72
N GLU A 892 7.99 -2.01 -3.42
CA GLU A 892 8.16 -0.86 -4.31
C GLU A 892 8.73 -1.22 -5.69
N LYS A 893 9.35 -2.38 -5.80
CA LYS A 893 9.95 -2.88 -7.06
C LYS A 893 8.93 -3.20 -8.16
N CYS A 894 7.65 -3.41 -7.79
CA CYS A 894 6.61 -3.63 -8.79
C CYS A 894 6.29 -2.35 -9.57
N ASP A 895 6.24 -1.18 -8.92
CA ASP A 895 6.04 0.10 -9.60
C ASP A 895 7.24 0.45 -10.50
N VAL A 896 8.45 0.09 -10.08
CA VAL A 896 9.67 0.27 -10.89
C VAL A 896 9.61 -0.54 -12.17
N TYR A 897 9.09 -1.77 -12.13
CA TYR A 897 8.86 -2.57 -13.35
C TYR A 897 7.84 -1.89 -14.28
N SER A 898 6.69 -1.49 -13.72
CA SER A 898 5.64 -0.80 -14.47
C SER A 898 6.15 0.50 -15.11
N PHE A 899 7.02 1.23 -14.41
CA PHE A 899 7.71 2.40 -14.95
C PHE A 899 8.59 2.03 -16.16
N GLY A 900 9.33 0.92 -16.11
CA GLY A 900 10.12 0.42 -17.25
C GLY A 900 9.25 0.15 -18.47
N VAL A 901 8.07 -0.46 -18.30
CA VAL A 901 7.09 -0.68 -19.38
C VAL A 901 6.57 0.65 -19.93
N LEU A 902 6.23 1.59 -19.06
CA LEU A 902 5.71 2.91 -19.43
C LEU A 902 6.73 3.74 -20.23
N VAL A 903 8.02 3.67 -19.88
CA VAL A 903 9.11 4.30 -20.65
C VAL A 903 9.15 3.73 -22.06
N LEU A 904 9.13 2.40 -22.23
CA LEU A 904 9.09 1.78 -23.56
C LEU A 904 7.86 2.24 -24.36
N GLU A 905 6.67 2.20 -23.75
CA GLU A 905 5.43 2.64 -24.42
C GLU A 905 5.53 4.07 -24.93
N LEU A 906 6.07 4.98 -24.13
CA LEU A 906 6.18 6.38 -24.50
C LEU A 906 7.17 6.59 -25.67
N PHE A 907 8.32 5.92 -25.68
CA PHE A 907 9.33 6.10 -26.74
C PHE A 907 9.01 5.31 -28.01
N MET A 908 8.32 4.18 -27.91
CA MET A 908 7.82 3.39 -29.05
C MET A 908 6.52 3.96 -29.64
N GLY A 909 5.80 4.80 -28.89
CA GLY A 909 4.51 5.39 -29.29
C GLY A 909 3.32 4.44 -29.21
N SER A 910 3.54 3.20 -28.76
CA SER A 910 2.50 2.18 -28.53
C SER A 910 2.94 1.20 -27.44
N HIS A 911 1.99 0.49 -26.83
CA HIS A 911 2.31 -0.46 -25.77
C HIS A 911 3.24 -1.58 -26.24
N PRO A 912 4.37 -1.85 -25.53
CA PRO A 912 5.44 -2.75 -25.97
C PRO A 912 5.13 -4.23 -25.81
N GLY A 913 3.86 -4.66 -25.78
CA GLY A 913 3.44 -6.03 -25.47
C GLY A 913 4.10 -7.10 -26.34
N ASP A 914 4.14 -6.91 -27.66
CA ASP A 914 4.77 -7.85 -28.60
C ASP A 914 6.28 -7.86 -28.44
N PHE A 915 6.90 -6.72 -28.21
CA PHE A 915 8.31 -6.59 -27.93
C PHE A 915 8.70 -7.31 -26.63
N LEU A 916 7.99 -7.07 -25.53
CA LEU A 916 8.22 -7.76 -24.24
C LEU A 916 8.03 -9.28 -24.38
N SER A 917 7.03 -9.71 -25.16
CA SER A 917 6.81 -11.14 -25.44
C SER A 917 7.97 -11.74 -26.24
N SER A 918 8.57 -11.00 -27.15
CA SER A 918 9.74 -11.44 -27.92
C SER A 918 10.99 -11.58 -27.04
N LEU A 919 11.19 -10.67 -26.06
CA LEU A 919 12.27 -10.76 -25.07
C LEU A 919 12.14 -12.02 -24.18
N SER A 920 10.90 -12.41 -23.86
CA SER A 920 10.63 -13.61 -23.06
C SER A 920 10.88 -14.93 -23.78
N LEU A 921 10.83 -14.92 -25.12
CA LEU A 921 11.09 -16.10 -25.95
C LEU A 921 12.58 -16.29 -26.27
N ALA A 922 13.39 -15.26 -26.11
CA ALA A 922 14.81 -15.28 -26.42
C ALA A 922 15.64 -15.77 -25.22
N ASN A 923 16.28 -16.93 -25.38
CA ASN A 923 17.16 -17.52 -24.35
C ASN A 923 18.53 -16.81 -24.21
N LYS A 924 18.68 -15.58 -24.71
CA LYS A 924 19.94 -14.81 -24.72
C LYS A 924 19.66 -13.34 -24.42
N ILE A 925 20.69 -12.66 -23.92
CA ILE A 925 20.73 -11.21 -23.78
C ILE A 925 20.41 -10.60 -25.16
N ASN A 926 19.33 -9.79 -25.21
CA ASN A 926 18.90 -9.13 -26.44
C ASN A 926 19.50 -7.74 -26.49
N VAL A 927 20.33 -7.50 -27.52
CA VAL A 927 20.82 -6.16 -27.81
C VAL A 927 19.97 -5.60 -28.96
N VAL A 928 19.28 -4.49 -28.72
CA VAL A 928 18.39 -3.83 -29.69
C VAL A 928 18.92 -2.43 -29.97
N CYS A 929 19.00 -2.05 -31.24
CA CYS A 929 19.39 -0.70 -31.61
C CYS A 929 18.37 0.34 -31.15
N LEU A 930 18.85 1.51 -30.68
CA LEU A 930 17.97 2.60 -30.26
C LEU A 930 16.98 2.97 -31.38
N GLN A 931 17.41 3.04 -32.61
CA GLN A 931 16.59 3.43 -33.76
C GLN A 931 15.37 2.52 -33.97
N ASP A 932 15.47 1.23 -33.62
CA ASP A 932 14.39 0.25 -33.78
C ASP A 932 13.29 0.37 -32.72
N LEU A 933 13.57 1.15 -31.67
CA LEU A 933 12.65 1.38 -30.54
C LEU A 933 11.93 2.75 -30.60
N LEU A 934 12.24 3.57 -31.61
CA LEU A 934 11.68 4.92 -31.67
C LEU A 934 10.33 4.96 -32.39
N ASP A 935 9.43 5.82 -31.89
CA ASP A 935 8.13 6.11 -32.48
C ASP A 935 8.32 6.64 -33.94
N PRO A 936 7.88 5.90 -34.95
CA PRO A 936 8.10 6.27 -36.34
C PRO A 936 7.37 7.55 -36.80
N ARG A 937 6.44 8.06 -35.98
CA ARG A 937 5.71 9.31 -36.24
C ARG A 937 6.55 10.54 -36.00
N LEU A 938 7.62 10.43 -35.23
CA LEU A 938 8.49 11.56 -34.88
C LEU A 938 9.73 11.60 -35.78
N THR A 939 10.26 12.81 -35.96
CA THR A 939 11.54 12.98 -36.67
C THR A 939 12.71 12.38 -35.90
N VAL A 940 13.73 11.91 -36.62
CA VAL A 940 14.94 11.35 -35.99
C VAL A 940 15.56 12.36 -35.01
N PRO A 941 15.82 11.97 -33.74
CA PRO A 941 16.33 12.88 -32.72
C PRO A 941 17.77 13.33 -33.05
N ASN A 942 18.13 14.56 -32.69
CA ASN A 942 19.51 15.01 -32.75
C ASN A 942 20.40 14.29 -31.72
N ALA A 943 21.74 14.38 -31.84
CA ALA A 943 22.67 13.62 -30.99
C ALA A 943 22.48 13.83 -29.49
N GLU A 944 22.18 15.05 -29.02
CA GLU A 944 21.92 15.36 -27.61
C GLU A 944 20.64 14.68 -27.11
N THR A 945 19.58 14.76 -27.91
CA THR A 945 18.28 14.15 -27.58
C THR A 945 18.37 12.62 -27.69
N ALA A 946 19.05 12.07 -28.68
CA ALA A 946 19.30 10.63 -28.84
C ALA A 946 20.01 10.06 -27.60
N ARG A 947 21.01 10.78 -27.08
CA ARG A 947 21.67 10.43 -25.83
C ARG A 947 20.69 10.38 -24.65
N GLY A 948 19.84 11.40 -24.50
CA GLY A 948 18.82 11.43 -23.46
C GLY A 948 17.87 10.24 -23.54
N ILE A 949 17.41 9.90 -24.74
CA ILE A 949 16.52 8.74 -24.97
C ILE A 949 17.27 7.42 -24.67
N TYR A 950 18.52 7.30 -25.10
CA TYR A 950 19.35 6.12 -24.82
C TYR A 950 19.49 5.86 -23.31
N CYS A 951 19.78 6.90 -22.53
CA CYS A 951 19.87 6.79 -21.08
C CYS A 951 18.51 6.37 -20.47
N MET A 952 17.39 6.97 -20.92
CA MET A 952 16.04 6.59 -20.48
C MET A 952 15.73 5.12 -20.73
N LEU A 953 15.98 4.63 -21.93
CA LEU A 953 15.72 3.24 -22.31
C LEU A 953 16.70 2.27 -21.63
N SER A 954 17.93 2.70 -21.36
CA SER A 954 18.90 1.89 -20.58
C SER A 954 18.44 1.70 -19.13
N VAL A 955 17.92 2.75 -18.50
CA VAL A 955 17.32 2.65 -17.16
C VAL A 955 16.03 1.80 -17.22
N ALA A 956 15.22 1.97 -18.27
CA ALA A 956 14.02 1.14 -18.46
C ALA A 956 14.38 -0.36 -18.56
N ALA A 957 15.45 -0.71 -19.29
CA ALA A 957 15.93 -2.08 -19.38
C ALA A 957 16.33 -2.66 -18.01
N GLN A 958 16.98 -1.88 -17.14
CA GLN A 958 17.29 -2.27 -15.78
C GLN A 958 16.01 -2.44 -14.93
N CYS A 959 15.02 -1.56 -15.12
CA CYS A 959 13.74 -1.64 -14.42
C CYS A 959 12.93 -2.90 -14.80
N LEU A 960 13.12 -3.44 -15.99
CA LEU A 960 12.44 -4.63 -16.50
C LEU A 960 13.10 -5.95 -16.06
N GLU A 961 14.13 -5.92 -15.22
CA GLU A 961 14.74 -7.14 -14.67
C GLU A 961 13.67 -8.05 -14.03
N PRO A 962 13.64 -9.35 -14.38
CA PRO A 962 12.63 -10.28 -13.84
C PRO A 962 12.70 -10.42 -12.32
N ARG A 963 13.90 -10.28 -11.74
CA ARG A 963 14.11 -10.39 -10.29
C ARG A 963 13.98 -9.03 -9.64
N PRO A 964 13.05 -8.82 -8.70
CA PRO A 964 12.88 -7.54 -8.01
C PRO A 964 14.16 -6.98 -7.38
N SER A 965 15.01 -7.86 -6.80
CA SER A 965 16.27 -7.46 -6.15
C SER A 965 17.33 -6.91 -7.12
N HIS A 966 17.21 -7.16 -8.42
CA HIS A 966 18.15 -6.67 -9.44
C HIS A 966 17.69 -5.35 -10.06
N ARG A 967 16.42 -4.97 -9.88
CA ARG A 967 15.92 -3.67 -10.35
C ARG A 967 16.50 -2.55 -9.49
N PRO A 968 16.79 -1.38 -10.08
CA PRO A 968 17.14 -0.19 -9.29
C PRO A 968 15.98 0.16 -8.34
N THR A 969 16.25 0.96 -7.32
CA THR A 969 15.20 1.67 -6.60
C THR A 969 14.70 2.84 -7.44
N ALA A 970 13.49 3.34 -7.16
CA ALA A 970 12.99 4.53 -7.87
C ALA A 970 13.92 5.73 -7.68
N ARG A 971 14.55 5.86 -6.51
CA ARG A 971 15.57 6.90 -6.24
C ARG A 971 16.80 6.72 -7.09
N GLN A 972 17.36 5.52 -7.17
CA GLN A 972 18.52 5.25 -8.04
C GLN A 972 18.21 5.55 -9.51
N ALA A 973 17.04 5.14 -10.01
CA ALA A 973 16.60 5.47 -11.36
C ALA A 973 16.46 6.98 -11.57
N SER A 974 15.87 7.69 -10.60
CA SER A 974 15.73 9.15 -10.61
C SER A 974 17.06 9.87 -10.64
N ASP A 975 18.02 9.46 -9.81
CA ASP A 975 19.35 10.06 -9.70
C ASP A 975 20.15 9.83 -11.01
N GLU A 976 20.11 8.61 -11.55
CA GLU A 976 20.79 8.28 -12.83
C GLU A 976 20.24 9.12 -13.98
N LEU A 977 18.92 9.27 -14.08
CA LEU A 977 18.25 10.07 -15.12
C LEU A 977 18.47 11.58 -14.94
N SER A 978 18.64 12.06 -13.71
CA SER A 978 18.92 13.47 -13.43
C SER A 978 20.33 13.91 -13.85
N THR A 979 21.27 12.97 -13.96
CA THR A 979 22.68 13.26 -14.34
C THR A 979 22.91 13.38 -15.86
N ILE A 980 21.89 13.18 -16.69
CA ILE A 980 21.96 13.16 -18.16
C ILE A 980 22.59 14.44 -18.76
N LYS A 981 22.54 15.58 -18.06
CA LYS A 981 23.06 16.87 -18.52
C LYS A 981 24.57 17.05 -18.42
N ALA A 982 25.34 16.15 -17.79
CA ALA A 982 26.71 16.47 -17.33
C ALA A 982 27.90 15.88 -18.13
N ARG A 983 27.71 14.96 -19.08
CA ARG A 983 28.83 14.32 -19.80
C ARG A 983 28.81 14.61 -21.31
N GLY A 984 29.89 15.19 -21.83
CA GLY A 984 30.10 15.47 -23.27
C GLY A 984 30.95 14.40 -23.92
N ASP A 985 30.36 13.30 -24.40
CA ASP A 985 31.06 12.29 -25.18
C ASP A 985 30.52 12.25 -26.63
N HIS A 986 31.42 12.14 -27.63
CA HIS A 986 31.08 12.01 -29.03
C HIS A 986 30.80 10.53 -29.38
N VAL A 987 29.67 10.00 -28.96
CA VAL A 987 29.19 8.63 -29.30
C VAL A 987 27.96 8.76 -30.20
N ASP A 988 27.89 7.94 -31.24
CA ASP A 988 26.68 7.81 -32.07
C ASP A 988 25.67 6.94 -31.37
N TYR A 989 24.82 7.55 -30.55
CA TYR A 989 23.82 6.86 -29.74
C TYR A 989 22.66 6.27 -30.56
N LEU A 990 22.42 6.71 -31.78
CA LEU A 990 21.35 6.17 -32.64
C LEU A 990 21.58 4.72 -33.03
N HIS A 991 22.84 4.35 -33.26
CA HIS A 991 23.23 2.98 -33.56
C HIS A 991 23.75 2.20 -32.34
N ALA A 992 23.68 2.80 -31.15
CA ALA A 992 24.09 2.14 -29.93
C ALA A 992 23.07 1.06 -29.53
N GLY A 993 23.56 -0.11 -29.17
CA GLY A 993 22.75 -1.22 -28.72
C GLY A 993 22.37 -1.06 -27.26
N ILE A 994 21.08 -1.26 -26.92
CA ILE A 994 20.56 -1.33 -25.56
C ILE A 994 20.38 -2.80 -25.19
N THR A 995 20.90 -3.19 -24.04
CA THR A 995 20.82 -4.57 -23.55
C THR A 995 19.59 -4.75 -22.67
N PHE A 996 18.66 -5.58 -23.12
CA PHE A 996 17.47 -5.95 -22.35
C PHE A 996 17.65 -7.30 -21.66
N PRO A 997 17.11 -7.48 -20.41
CA PRO A 997 17.12 -8.77 -19.74
C PRO A 997 16.23 -9.78 -20.48
N ALA A 998 16.51 -11.07 -20.33
CA ALA A 998 15.59 -12.12 -20.73
C ALA A 998 14.42 -12.15 -19.72
N LEU A 999 13.23 -11.76 -20.16
CA LEU A 999 12.03 -11.62 -19.32
C LEU A 999 11.35 -12.97 -19.03
#